data_572b1c3287f22810e7871f9cbbf747ee
#
_entry.id   572b1c3287f22810e7871f9cbbf747ee
#
_cell.length_a   1.000
_cell.length_b   1.000
_cell.length_c   1.000
_cell.angle_alpha   90.00
_cell.angle_beta   90.00
_cell.angle_gamma   90.00
#
_symmetry.space_group_name_H-M   'P 1'
#
loop_
_entity.id
_entity.type
_entity.pdbx_description
1 polymer ?
#
loop_
_entity_poly.entity_id
_entity_poly.type
_entity_poly.pdbx_seq_one_letter_code
_entity_poly.pdbx_strand_id
1 'polypeptide(L)'
;MVQIQFPDGAVRSYEKGITALGIAKSISEGLAKKVLAASVNGEVWDATRPIEADASLKLLTWEDQDGKSTFWHSSAHLLAEAVEMQYPGAKFWVGPALEKGFYYDIDLGGKSIKEEDVILLEKKMNDLAKQANAYIRKEMTKAEALAYFTEKGDEYKLDLLSGLEDGTITFYTQGGFTDLCRGPHIPNTGAIKAIKITNIAGAFWKGDEKNKMLTRVYGVTFPNQKELDEYLLLLEEAKKRDHRKLGKELGIYTMDDDVGPGLPLWMPNGTIIIEELERLAKETEEAAGYKRVVTPHIAKESMYITSGHLPYYQDSMFPPMELDGTKYYLKAMNCPHHHKIFDAEPKSYKDMPLRLAEYGTCYRYEQSGELFGLMRVRCLHMNDAHIYCTKEQFAQEFRAVNEMYLKYFNIFGIDKYVMRLSLHDPAKLGQKYINEPELWKETEDMVRQVLIETGTPFVEVQDEGAFYGPKIDVQIWSIIGREFTLATNQVDFAQGKRFNLSFTNKDNEPETPLIIHRAPLGTHERFIGFLLEHYAGKFPVWLAPLQAKILPISDKFMPYAQEVLAELRKAGVRAEIDDRNEKIGKKIRDTEMMKVPYMLVIGEKEATENQLSIRRQGKGDLGMMDKAAFISQIHQEIVERKAPDA
;
A
#
# COMPACT_ATOMS: atom_id res chain seq x y z
N MET A 1 11.73 -34.90 -31.93
CA MET A 1 11.99 -33.44 -31.94
C MET A 1 10.76 -32.72 -31.41
N VAL A 2 10.94 -31.68 -30.62
CA VAL A 2 9.87 -30.80 -30.18
C VAL A 2 10.14 -29.38 -30.69
N GLN A 3 9.09 -28.65 -31.04
CA GLN A 3 9.18 -27.27 -31.50
C GLN A 3 8.99 -26.32 -30.29
N ILE A 4 9.96 -25.48 -30.05
CA ILE A 4 9.93 -24.51 -28.95
C ILE A 4 9.79 -23.10 -29.50
N GLN A 5 8.68 -22.42 -29.15
CA GLN A 5 8.42 -21.05 -29.50
C GLN A 5 8.88 -20.11 -28.37
N PHE A 6 9.72 -19.17 -28.70
CA PHE A 6 10.23 -18.15 -27.77
C PHE A 6 9.35 -16.88 -27.78
N PRO A 7 9.48 -15.99 -26.76
CA PRO A 7 8.70 -14.77 -26.67
C PRO A 7 8.87 -13.78 -27.84
N ASP A 8 9.99 -13.83 -28.55
CA ASP A 8 10.29 -13.05 -29.75
C ASP A 8 9.63 -13.63 -31.02
N GLY A 9 8.88 -14.71 -30.88
CA GLY A 9 8.24 -15.44 -31.98
C GLY A 9 9.13 -16.45 -32.70
N ALA A 10 10.42 -16.54 -32.36
CA ALA A 10 11.32 -17.53 -32.94
C ALA A 10 10.93 -18.95 -32.54
N VAL A 11 10.94 -19.89 -33.51
CA VAL A 11 10.69 -21.30 -33.27
C VAL A 11 11.97 -22.09 -33.54
N ARG A 12 12.37 -22.93 -32.59
CA ARG A 12 13.55 -23.82 -32.73
C ARG A 12 13.20 -25.25 -32.37
N SER A 13 13.84 -26.20 -33.08
CA SER A 13 13.66 -27.63 -32.86
C SER A 13 14.72 -28.16 -31.91
N TYR A 14 14.28 -28.93 -30.92
CA TYR A 14 15.15 -29.62 -29.95
C TYR A 14 14.78 -31.10 -29.85
N GLU A 15 15.65 -31.90 -29.23
CA GLU A 15 15.33 -33.27 -28.91
C GLU A 15 14.22 -33.33 -27.85
N LYS A 16 13.35 -34.35 -27.98
CA LYS A 16 12.29 -34.59 -26.99
C LYS A 16 12.93 -34.93 -25.64
N GLY A 17 12.38 -34.34 -24.54
CA GLY A 17 12.96 -34.44 -23.21
C GLY A 17 14.02 -33.39 -22.91
N ILE A 18 14.25 -32.44 -23.82
CA ILE A 18 15.10 -31.27 -23.53
C ILE A 18 14.53 -30.49 -22.32
N THR A 19 15.39 -29.91 -21.49
CA THR A 19 14.98 -29.05 -20.37
C THR A 19 15.17 -27.58 -20.71
N ALA A 20 14.43 -26.69 -20.05
CA ALA A 20 14.63 -25.26 -20.22
C ALA A 20 16.07 -24.81 -19.86
N LEU A 21 16.68 -25.45 -18.85
CA LEU A 21 18.09 -25.22 -18.50
C LEU A 21 19.03 -25.74 -19.63
N GLY A 22 18.71 -26.87 -20.27
CA GLY A 22 19.45 -27.39 -21.42
C GLY A 22 19.39 -26.43 -22.63
N ILE A 23 18.19 -25.88 -22.90
CA ILE A 23 17.99 -24.84 -23.92
C ILE A 23 18.80 -23.56 -23.56
N ALA A 24 18.74 -23.09 -22.31
CA ALA A 24 19.54 -21.94 -21.87
C ALA A 24 21.05 -22.15 -22.10
N LYS A 25 21.57 -23.36 -21.79
CA LYS A 25 22.98 -23.74 -22.05
C LYS A 25 23.31 -23.72 -23.54
N SER A 26 22.41 -24.18 -24.40
CA SER A 26 22.62 -24.14 -25.86
C SER A 26 22.68 -22.70 -26.41
N ILE A 27 22.09 -21.74 -25.72
CA ILE A 27 22.14 -20.34 -26.09
C ILE A 27 23.42 -19.67 -25.52
N SER A 28 23.65 -19.78 -24.22
CA SER A 28 24.91 -19.36 -23.58
C SER A 28 25.03 -19.89 -22.14
N GLU A 29 26.27 -20.18 -21.71
CA GLU A 29 26.58 -20.55 -20.33
C GLU A 29 26.24 -19.41 -19.34
N GLY A 30 26.34 -18.15 -19.76
CA GLY A 30 25.98 -16.99 -18.94
C GLY A 30 24.48 -16.92 -18.65
N LEU A 31 23.64 -17.24 -19.64
CA LEU A 31 22.20 -17.31 -19.49
C LEU A 31 21.80 -18.49 -18.58
N ALA A 32 22.39 -19.67 -18.83
CA ALA A 32 22.09 -20.86 -18.03
C ALA A 32 22.33 -20.65 -16.51
N LYS A 33 23.35 -19.88 -16.14
CA LYS A 33 23.64 -19.51 -14.74
C LYS A 33 22.60 -18.55 -14.12
N LYS A 34 21.82 -17.84 -14.93
CA LYS A 34 20.81 -16.87 -14.49
C LYS A 34 19.40 -17.47 -14.46
N VAL A 35 19.15 -18.57 -15.18
CA VAL A 35 17.83 -19.19 -15.25
C VAL A 35 17.47 -19.83 -13.91
N LEU A 36 16.35 -19.43 -13.36
CA LEU A 36 15.81 -19.91 -12.09
C LEU A 36 14.64 -20.87 -12.31
N ALA A 37 13.80 -20.60 -13.29
CA ALA A 37 12.62 -21.39 -13.65
C ALA A 37 12.30 -21.20 -15.14
N ALA A 38 11.20 -21.77 -15.60
CA ALA A 38 10.71 -21.57 -16.96
C ALA A 38 9.18 -21.44 -16.98
N SER A 39 8.64 -20.57 -17.82
CA SER A 39 7.22 -20.60 -18.17
C SER A 39 7.05 -21.44 -19.43
N VAL A 40 6.32 -22.53 -19.31
CA VAL A 40 6.02 -23.48 -20.39
C VAL A 40 4.52 -23.46 -20.62
N ASN A 41 4.09 -23.02 -21.80
CA ASN A 41 2.66 -22.83 -22.12
C ASN A 41 1.89 -21.98 -21.09
N GLY A 42 2.57 -20.99 -20.47
CA GLY A 42 2.00 -20.11 -19.45
C GLY A 42 2.08 -20.65 -18.02
N GLU A 43 2.47 -21.90 -17.80
CA GLU A 43 2.69 -22.47 -16.46
C GLU A 43 4.16 -22.38 -16.05
N VAL A 44 4.41 -22.09 -14.77
CA VAL A 44 5.78 -22.00 -14.22
C VAL A 44 6.27 -23.39 -13.81
N TRP A 45 7.38 -23.83 -14.43
CA TRP A 45 8.00 -25.14 -14.22
C TRP A 45 9.43 -25.01 -13.70
N ASP A 46 9.91 -26.08 -13.06
CA ASP A 46 11.34 -26.24 -12.81
C ASP A 46 12.10 -26.16 -14.14
N ALA A 47 13.17 -25.38 -14.18
CA ALA A 47 14.01 -25.29 -15.39
C ALA A 47 14.67 -26.63 -15.77
N THR A 48 14.68 -27.59 -14.85
CA THR A 48 15.23 -28.95 -15.03
C THR A 48 14.17 -29.98 -15.45
N ARG A 49 12.89 -29.61 -15.55
CA ARG A 49 11.81 -30.50 -15.96
C ARG A 49 11.87 -30.76 -17.47
N PRO A 50 11.79 -32.04 -17.96
CA PRO A 50 11.79 -32.37 -19.38
C PRO A 50 10.57 -31.81 -20.11
N ILE A 51 10.77 -31.30 -21.33
CA ILE A 51 9.71 -30.86 -22.25
C ILE A 51 9.49 -31.95 -23.26
N GLU A 52 8.30 -32.55 -23.24
CA GLU A 52 7.97 -33.76 -23.99
C GLU A 52 7.13 -33.50 -25.26
N ALA A 53 6.63 -32.28 -25.45
CA ALA A 53 5.79 -31.86 -26.56
C ALA A 53 6.13 -30.43 -26.99
N ASP A 54 5.61 -30.02 -28.15
CA ASP A 54 5.72 -28.65 -28.63
C ASP A 54 5.16 -27.66 -27.58
N ALA A 55 5.89 -26.58 -27.35
CA ALA A 55 5.54 -25.63 -26.29
C ALA A 55 6.02 -24.20 -26.57
N SER A 56 5.33 -23.24 -25.99
CA SER A 56 5.86 -21.90 -25.79
C SER A 56 6.76 -21.89 -24.55
N LEU A 57 7.91 -21.25 -24.63
CA LEU A 57 8.91 -21.20 -23.56
C LEU A 57 9.41 -19.80 -23.29
N LYS A 58 9.29 -19.35 -22.03
CA LYS A 58 10.00 -18.19 -21.50
C LYS A 58 10.95 -18.64 -20.39
N LEU A 59 12.24 -18.31 -20.51
CA LEU A 59 13.22 -18.54 -19.47
C LEU A 59 13.06 -17.45 -18.38
N LEU A 60 12.88 -17.87 -17.14
CA LEU A 60 12.64 -16.97 -16.00
C LEU A 60 13.93 -16.78 -15.21
N THR A 61 14.27 -15.54 -14.97
CA THR A 61 15.47 -15.10 -14.24
C THR A 61 15.10 -14.31 -12.99
N TRP A 62 16.09 -13.75 -12.30
CA TRP A 62 15.88 -12.87 -11.15
C TRP A 62 15.12 -11.57 -11.50
N GLU A 63 15.10 -11.16 -12.76
CA GLU A 63 14.35 -9.98 -13.20
C GLU A 63 12.84 -10.25 -13.31
N ASP A 64 12.45 -11.52 -13.45
CA ASP A 64 11.06 -11.94 -13.55
C ASP A 64 10.45 -12.20 -12.17
N GLN A 65 9.20 -11.78 -11.94
CA GLN A 65 8.51 -12.00 -10.66
C GLN A 65 8.36 -13.49 -10.31
N ASP A 66 8.01 -14.32 -11.30
CA ASP A 66 7.89 -15.77 -11.11
C ASP A 66 9.26 -16.42 -10.84
N GLY A 67 10.35 -15.88 -11.42
CA GLY A 67 11.71 -16.25 -11.10
C GLY A 67 12.09 -15.96 -9.65
N LYS A 68 11.74 -14.77 -9.14
CA LYS A 68 11.93 -14.38 -7.74
C LYS A 68 11.10 -15.26 -6.80
N SER A 69 9.84 -15.50 -7.14
CA SER A 69 8.95 -16.35 -6.33
C SER A 69 9.52 -17.76 -6.21
N THR A 70 9.97 -18.37 -7.33
CA THR A 70 10.62 -19.69 -7.33
C THR A 70 11.91 -19.70 -6.50
N PHE A 71 12.69 -18.64 -6.56
CA PHE A 71 13.92 -18.50 -5.79
C PHE A 71 13.64 -18.44 -4.28
N TRP A 72 12.68 -17.64 -3.85
CA TRP A 72 12.32 -17.54 -2.43
C TRP A 72 11.61 -18.79 -1.91
N HIS A 73 10.79 -19.44 -2.72
CA HIS A 73 10.23 -20.74 -2.38
C HIS A 73 11.33 -21.79 -2.13
N SER A 74 12.34 -21.83 -3.01
CA SER A 74 13.49 -22.71 -2.83
C SER A 74 14.32 -22.33 -1.58
N SER A 75 14.39 -21.05 -1.26
CA SER A 75 15.06 -20.57 -0.04
C SER A 75 14.34 -20.98 1.24
N ALA A 76 13.00 -21.13 1.18
CA ALA A 76 12.23 -21.66 2.30
C ALA A 76 12.61 -23.13 2.59
N HIS A 77 12.80 -23.94 1.55
CA HIS A 77 13.30 -25.31 1.71
C HIS A 77 14.74 -25.36 2.24
N LEU A 78 15.61 -24.42 1.82
CA LEU A 78 16.96 -24.30 2.36
C LEU A 78 16.95 -23.95 3.85
N LEU A 79 16.02 -23.07 4.29
CA LEU A 79 15.80 -22.80 5.72
C LEU A 79 15.32 -24.06 6.45
N ALA A 80 14.38 -24.80 5.88
CA ALA A 80 13.83 -26.00 6.50
C ALA A 80 14.93 -27.07 6.71
N GLU A 81 15.81 -27.28 5.73
CA GLU A 81 16.99 -28.17 5.86
C GLU A 81 17.91 -27.71 7.01
N ALA A 82 18.23 -26.41 7.09
CA ALA A 82 19.06 -25.86 8.16
C ALA A 82 18.41 -26.03 9.53
N VAL A 83 17.08 -25.85 9.62
CA VAL A 83 16.32 -26.05 10.87
C VAL A 83 16.26 -27.51 11.26
N GLU A 84 15.98 -28.46 10.33
CA GLU A 84 15.97 -29.90 10.61
C GLU A 84 17.31 -30.38 11.19
N MET A 85 18.42 -29.85 10.63
CA MET A 85 19.77 -30.13 11.15
C MET A 85 20.03 -29.53 12.53
N GLN A 86 19.49 -28.39 12.88
CA GLN A 86 19.71 -27.71 14.16
C GLN A 86 18.75 -28.17 15.24
N TYR A 87 17.54 -28.54 14.86
CA TYR A 87 16.46 -28.99 15.71
C TYR A 87 15.95 -30.35 15.24
N PRO A 88 16.67 -31.45 15.48
CA PRO A 88 16.22 -32.78 15.12
C PRO A 88 14.83 -33.08 15.68
N GLY A 89 13.93 -33.56 14.83
CA GLY A 89 12.54 -33.80 15.15
C GLY A 89 11.61 -32.59 14.94
N ALA A 90 12.10 -31.48 14.40
CA ALA A 90 11.23 -30.38 13.94
C ALA A 90 10.27 -30.89 12.86
N LYS A 91 9.02 -30.40 12.88
CA LYS A 91 8.00 -30.73 11.90
C LYS A 91 7.63 -29.47 11.12
N PHE A 92 7.31 -29.63 9.84
CA PHE A 92 7.17 -28.54 8.89
C PHE A 92 5.76 -28.50 8.31
N TRP A 93 5.10 -27.32 8.42
CA TRP A 93 3.78 -27.16 7.80
C TRP A 93 3.90 -26.64 6.37
N VAL A 94 4.07 -25.34 6.18
CA VAL A 94 4.15 -24.69 4.85
C VAL A 94 5.23 -23.61 4.82
N GLY A 95 5.86 -23.45 3.64
CA GLY A 95 6.92 -22.48 3.39
C GLY A 95 6.75 -21.73 2.07
N PRO A 96 5.72 -20.86 1.91
CA PRO A 96 5.50 -20.13 0.67
C PRO A 96 6.48 -18.98 0.50
N ALA A 97 6.69 -18.62 -0.77
CA ALA A 97 7.25 -17.32 -1.12
C ALA A 97 6.24 -16.20 -0.79
N LEU A 98 6.76 -15.05 -0.43
CA LEU A 98 6.05 -13.79 -0.26
C LEU A 98 6.34 -12.87 -1.45
N GLU A 99 5.71 -11.69 -1.48
CA GLU A 99 6.05 -10.64 -2.44
C GLU A 99 7.56 -10.29 -2.41
N LYS A 100 8.14 -10.28 -1.20
CA LYS A 100 9.59 -10.17 -0.96
C LYS A 100 10.00 -11.12 0.17
N GLY A 101 10.80 -12.13 -0.17
CA GLY A 101 11.25 -13.13 0.77
C GLY A 101 10.29 -14.32 0.91
N PHE A 102 10.35 -14.97 2.04
CA PHE A 102 9.60 -16.20 2.33
C PHE A 102 9.39 -16.35 3.84
N TYR A 103 8.54 -17.28 4.24
CA TYR A 103 8.53 -17.79 5.62
C TYR A 103 8.43 -19.32 5.62
N TYR A 104 8.64 -19.92 6.76
CA TYR A 104 8.28 -21.31 7.05
C TYR A 104 7.63 -21.42 8.42
N ASP A 105 6.53 -22.18 8.51
CA ASP A 105 5.85 -22.52 9.76
C ASP A 105 6.33 -23.85 10.27
N ILE A 106 6.88 -23.86 11.47
CA ILE A 106 7.68 -24.97 12.02
C ILE A 106 7.22 -25.28 13.44
N ASP A 107 6.98 -26.54 13.72
CA ASP A 107 6.84 -27.05 15.08
C ASP A 107 8.20 -27.51 15.61
N LEU A 108 8.71 -26.81 16.58
CA LEU A 108 10.00 -27.10 17.20
C LEU A 108 9.91 -28.04 18.43
N GLY A 109 8.73 -28.66 18.66
CA GLY A 109 8.53 -29.58 19.79
C GLY A 109 8.68 -28.89 21.17
N GLY A 110 8.21 -27.63 21.28
CA GLY A 110 8.31 -26.84 22.51
C GLY A 110 9.63 -26.09 22.70
N LYS A 111 10.58 -26.20 21.77
CA LYS A 111 11.80 -25.38 21.74
C LYS A 111 11.51 -24.01 21.13
N SER A 112 12.39 -23.02 21.40
CA SER A 112 12.33 -21.69 20.79
C SER A 112 13.63 -21.36 20.10
N ILE A 113 13.56 -20.57 19.03
CA ILE A 113 14.74 -20.02 18.35
C ILE A 113 15.13 -18.72 19.03
N LYS A 114 16.36 -18.63 19.55
CA LYS A 114 16.94 -17.43 20.16
C LYS A 114 17.76 -16.65 19.14
N GLU A 115 18.17 -15.43 19.48
CA GLU A 115 19.03 -14.59 18.59
C GLU A 115 20.33 -15.30 18.18
N GLU A 116 20.95 -16.05 19.10
CA GLU A 116 22.16 -16.84 18.83
C GLU A 116 21.90 -17.94 17.78
N ASP A 117 20.73 -18.58 17.87
CA ASP A 117 20.32 -19.63 16.94
C ASP A 117 20.08 -19.06 15.52
N VAL A 118 19.58 -17.81 15.40
CA VAL A 118 19.42 -17.14 14.12
C VAL A 118 20.75 -17.05 13.36
N ILE A 119 21.81 -16.61 14.04
CA ILE A 119 23.15 -16.51 13.46
C ILE A 119 23.65 -17.87 12.98
N LEU A 120 23.39 -18.91 13.77
CA LEU A 120 23.79 -20.28 13.43
C LEU A 120 22.98 -20.82 12.25
N LEU A 121 21.68 -20.54 12.18
CA LEU A 121 20.82 -20.91 11.05
C LEU A 121 21.27 -20.22 9.76
N GLU A 122 21.52 -18.91 9.80
CA GLU A 122 22.04 -18.15 8.64
C GLU A 122 23.37 -18.73 8.15
N LYS A 123 24.27 -19.09 9.06
CA LYS A 123 25.53 -19.73 8.72
C LYS A 123 25.30 -21.09 8.06
N LYS A 124 24.45 -21.95 8.65
CA LYS A 124 24.12 -23.27 8.07
C LYS A 124 23.50 -23.15 6.70
N MET A 125 22.53 -22.24 6.50
CA MET A 125 21.92 -21.96 5.20
C MET A 125 22.99 -21.56 4.17
N ASN A 126 23.93 -20.68 4.54
CA ASN A 126 25.04 -20.29 3.66
C ASN A 126 25.95 -21.47 3.30
N ASP A 127 26.25 -22.35 4.26
CA ASP A 127 27.09 -23.52 4.03
C ASP A 127 26.38 -24.56 3.15
N LEU A 128 25.08 -24.78 3.34
CA LEU A 128 24.24 -25.63 2.47
C LEU A 128 24.12 -25.03 1.06
N ALA A 129 23.94 -23.74 0.93
CA ALA A 129 23.86 -23.06 -0.37
C ALA A 129 25.14 -23.26 -1.20
N LYS A 130 26.34 -23.19 -0.56
CA LYS A 130 27.64 -23.39 -1.21
C LYS A 130 27.81 -24.82 -1.75
N GLN A 131 27.10 -25.81 -1.21
CA GLN A 131 27.16 -27.19 -1.71
C GLN A 131 26.50 -27.34 -3.08
N ALA A 132 25.70 -26.36 -3.51
CA ALA A 132 24.98 -26.34 -4.78
C ALA A 132 24.13 -27.62 -5.03
N ASN A 133 23.47 -28.10 -3.97
CA ASN A 133 22.60 -29.27 -4.02
C ASN A 133 21.44 -29.02 -5.00
N ALA A 134 21.21 -29.97 -5.90
CA ALA A 134 20.10 -29.91 -6.87
C ALA A 134 18.76 -30.09 -6.14
N TYR A 135 17.73 -29.37 -6.60
CA TYR A 135 16.34 -29.64 -6.23
C TYR A 135 15.80 -30.75 -7.15
N ILE A 136 15.53 -31.91 -6.58
CA ILE A 136 15.10 -33.11 -7.33
C ILE A 136 13.61 -33.32 -7.09
N ARG A 137 12.82 -33.17 -8.15
CA ARG A 137 11.38 -33.41 -8.15
C ARG A 137 11.11 -34.92 -8.27
N LYS A 138 10.23 -35.46 -7.44
CA LYS A 138 9.76 -36.83 -7.46
C LYS A 138 8.24 -36.87 -7.32
N GLU A 139 7.57 -37.67 -8.12
CA GLU A 139 6.16 -38.02 -7.95
C GLU A 139 6.04 -39.26 -7.08
N MET A 140 5.07 -39.26 -6.17
CA MET A 140 4.77 -40.41 -5.32
C MET A 140 3.26 -40.66 -5.31
N THR A 141 2.86 -41.91 -5.10
CA THR A 141 1.48 -42.26 -4.82
C THR A 141 1.08 -41.73 -3.43
N LYS A 142 -0.21 -41.52 -3.22
CA LYS A 142 -0.74 -41.09 -1.90
C LYS A 142 -0.37 -42.08 -0.81
N ALA A 143 -0.36 -43.39 -1.12
CA ALA A 143 0.01 -44.41 -0.15
C ALA A 143 1.49 -44.30 0.27
N GLU A 144 2.41 -44.09 -0.68
CA GLU A 144 3.84 -43.91 -0.39
C GLU A 144 4.08 -42.63 0.41
N ALA A 145 3.39 -41.53 0.05
CA ALA A 145 3.48 -40.26 0.77
C ALA A 145 2.98 -40.36 2.22
N LEU A 146 1.85 -41.02 2.43
CA LEU A 146 1.32 -41.26 3.78
C LEU A 146 2.25 -42.14 4.61
N ALA A 147 2.82 -43.21 4.05
CA ALA A 147 3.79 -44.07 4.72
C ALA A 147 5.02 -43.26 5.18
N TYR A 148 5.57 -42.46 4.26
CA TYR A 148 6.76 -41.61 4.55
C TYR A 148 6.54 -40.62 5.72
N PHE A 149 5.42 -39.86 5.72
CA PHE A 149 5.17 -38.90 6.80
C PHE A 149 4.63 -39.55 8.06
N THR A 150 4.02 -40.74 7.99
CA THR A 150 3.69 -41.53 9.19
C THR A 150 4.95 -42.00 9.89
N GLU A 151 5.96 -42.48 9.16
CA GLU A 151 7.29 -42.85 9.72
C GLU A 151 7.99 -41.63 10.35
N LYS A 152 7.95 -40.45 9.69
CA LYS A 152 8.46 -39.19 10.23
C LYS A 152 7.63 -38.64 11.40
N GLY A 153 6.40 -39.10 11.62
CA GLY A 153 5.48 -38.61 12.62
C GLY A 153 5.06 -37.14 12.39
N ASP A 154 5.04 -36.69 11.14
CA ASP A 154 4.68 -35.32 10.77
C ASP A 154 3.19 -35.17 10.54
N GLU A 155 2.47 -34.81 11.58
CA GLU A 155 1.00 -34.60 11.57
C GLU A 155 0.55 -33.50 10.60
N TYR A 156 1.37 -32.48 10.39
CA TYR A 156 1.06 -31.34 9.52
C TYR A 156 1.05 -31.75 8.04
N LYS A 157 2.01 -32.57 7.62
CA LYS A 157 2.08 -33.12 6.26
C LYS A 157 1.01 -34.18 6.02
N LEU A 158 0.71 -35.01 7.04
CA LEU A 158 -0.40 -35.97 6.97
C LEU A 158 -1.76 -35.27 6.79
N ASP A 159 -1.98 -34.17 7.47
CA ASP A 159 -3.18 -33.35 7.31
C ASP A 159 -3.27 -32.75 5.90
N LEU A 160 -2.18 -32.19 5.36
CA LEU A 160 -2.14 -31.68 3.97
C LEU A 160 -2.43 -32.77 2.96
N LEU A 161 -1.86 -33.97 3.13
CA LEU A 161 -2.09 -35.13 2.27
C LEU A 161 -3.54 -35.61 2.30
N SER A 162 -4.25 -35.45 3.42
CA SER A 162 -5.65 -35.85 3.52
C SER A 162 -6.54 -35.14 2.48
N GLY A 163 -6.24 -33.89 2.16
CA GLY A 163 -6.94 -33.06 1.18
C GLY A 163 -6.49 -33.20 -0.26
N LEU A 164 -5.46 -34.03 -0.57
CA LEU A 164 -4.94 -34.20 -1.92
C LEU A 164 -5.46 -35.48 -2.58
N GLU A 165 -5.70 -35.42 -3.90
CA GLU A 165 -6.04 -36.59 -4.70
C GLU A 165 -4.78 -37.37 -5.12
N ASP A 166 -4.92 -38.66 -5.38
CA ASP A 166 -3.80 -39.49 -5.88
C ASP A 166 -3.42 -39.05 -7.30
N GLY A 167 -2.11 -39.11 -7.63
CA GLY A 167 -1.56 -38.69 -8.92
C GLY A 167 -1.17 -37.21 -9.02
N THR A 168 -1.42 -36.39 -7.98
CA THR A 168 -1.02 -34.96 -7.93
C THR A 168 0.07 -34.68 -6.88
N ILE A 169 0.64 -35.74 -6.28
CA ILE A 169 1.52 -35.60 -5.12
C ILE A 169 2.98 -35.56 -5.57
N THR A 170 3.62 -34.45 -5.29
CA THR A 170 5.03 -34.23 -5.62
C THR A 170 5.85 -33.95 -4.37
N PHE A 171 7.09 -34.40 -4.42
CA PHE A 171 8.12 -34.17 -3.41
C PHE A 171 9.33 -33.52 -4.05
N TYR A 172 10.03 -32.74 -3.24
CA TYR A 172 11.32 -32.19 -3.62
C TYR A 172 12.36 -32.55 -2.58
N THR A 173 13.51 -33.01 -3.06
CA THR A 173 14.66 -33.32 -2.23
C THR A 173 15.81 -32.39 -2.62
N GLN A 174 16.44 -31.74 -1.62
CA GLN A 174 17.73 -31.10 -1.77
C GLN A 174 18.62 -31.49 -0.58
N GLY A 175 19.88 -31.80 -0.83
CA GLY A 175 20.79 -32.28 0.22
C GLY A 175 20.20 -33.41 1.05
N GLY A 176 20.06 -33.22 2.34
CA GLY A 176 19.47 -34.18 3.28
C GLY A 176 17.97 -34.01 3.54
N PHE A 177 17.34 -32.98 2.99
CA PHE A 177 15.96 -32.62 3.26
C PHE A 177 15.00 -33.02 2.14
N THR A 178 13.86 -33.62 2.51
CA THR A 178 12.79 -33.97 1.59
C THR A 178 11.45 -33.48 2.10
N ASP A 179 10.70 -32.77 1.26
CA ASP A 179 9.41 -32.20 1.63
C ASP A 179 8.31 -32.45 0.58
N LEU A 180 7.06 -32.47 1.06
CA LEU A 180 5.84 -32.42 0.24
C LEU A 180 5.69 -31.01 -0.33
N CYS A 181 5.78 -30.87 -1.65
CA CYS A 181 5.77 -29.58 -2.29
C CYS A 181 5.32 -29.66 -3.75
N ARG A 182 4.57 -28.65 -4.21
CA ARG A 182 4.15 -28.56 -5.62
C ARG A 182 5.24 -28.02 -6.54
N GLY A 183 6.24 -27.36 -5.98
CA GLY A 183 7.23 -26.61 -6.77
C GLY A 183 6.65 -25.29 -7.35
N PRO A 184 7.30 -24.71 -8.37
CA PRO A 184 8.62 -25.09 -8.86
C PRO A 184 9.76 -24.66 -7.94
N HIS A 185 10.95 -25.23 -8.21
CA HIS A 185 12.20 -24.86 -7.54
C HIS A 185 13.30 -24.48 -8.53
N ILE A 186 14.29 -23.72 -8.03
CA ILE A 186 15.50 -23.37 -8.80
C ILE A 186 16.35 -24.63 -9.06
N PRO A 187 17.26 -24.61 -10.06
CA PRO A 187 18.05 -25.79 -10.40
C PRO A 187 18.90 -26.34 -9.25
N ASN A 188 19.47 -25.47 -8.42
CA ASN A 188 20.26 -25.88 -7.25
C ASN A 188 20.39 -24.74 -6.23
N THR A 189 20.79 -25.08 -5.00
CA THR A 189 20.94 -24.12 -3.88
C THR A 189 22.05 -23.10 -4.11
N GLY A 190 23.01 -23.34 -4.99
CA GLY A 190 24.15 -22.46 -5.28
C GLY A 190 23.80 -21.11 -5.91
N ALA A 191 22.56 -20.94 -6.39
CA ALA A 191 22.06 -19.65 -6.82
C ALA A 191 21.84 -18.68 -5.64
N ILE A 192 21.57 -19.20 -4.44
CA ILE A 192 21.30 -18.44 -3.21
C ILE A 192 22.63 -18.04 -2.58
N LYS A 193 23.00 -16.76 -2.62
CA LYS A 193 24.33 -16.30 -2.19
C LYS A 193 24.31 -15.36 -0.99
N ALA A 194 23.17 -14.72 -0.73
CA ALA A 194 23.01 -13.79 0.38
C ALA A 194 21.72 -14.10 1.11
N ILE A 195 21.82 -14.26 2.43
CA ILE A 195 20.75 -14.84 3.28
C ILE A 195 20.60 -13.99 4.52
N LYS A 196 19.36 -13.65 4.88
CA LYS A 196 19.02 -13.01 6.15
C LYS A 196 17.71 -13.53 6.70
N ILE A 197 17.69 -13.96 7.95
CA ILE A 197 16.47 -14.20 8.73
C ILE A 197 16.03 -12.85 9.28
N THR A 198 14.82 -12.41 8.92
CA THR A 198 14.35 -11.05 9.20
C THR A 198 13.46 -10.95 10.43
N ASN A 199 12.71 -12.02 10.75
CA ASN A 199 11.81 -12.05 11.89
C ASN A 199 11.47 -13.47 12.31
N ILE A 200 11.08 -13.64 13.58
CA ILE A 200 10.52 -14.86 14.14
C ILE A 200 9.25 -14.49 14.89
N ALA A 201 8.15 -15.17 14.62
CA ALA A 201 6.86 -14.91 15.23
C ALA A 201 6.11 -16.22 15.55
N GLY A 202 5.15 -16.17 16.43
CA GLY A 202 4.16 -17.23 16.60
C GLY A 202 3.09 -17.16 15.51
N ALA A 203 2.64 -18.32 15.02
CA ALA A 203 1.51 -18.41 14.11
C ALA A 203 0.66 -19.63 14.46
N PHE A 204 -0.64 -19.46 14.61
CA PHE A 204 -1.53 -20.60 14.87
C PHE A 204 -1.67 -21.47 13.60
N TRP A 205 -1.59 -22.77 13.80
CA TRP A 205 -1.82 -23.72 12.71
C TRP A 205 -3.19 -23.50 12.05
N LYS A 206 -3.20 -23.38 10.73
CA LYS A 206 -4.40 -23.05 9.92
C LYS A 206 -5.03 -21.69 10.27
N GLY A 207 -4.32 -20.81 11.00
CA GLY A 207 -4.84 -19.51 11.39
C GLY A 207 -5.92 -19.54 12.48
N ASP A 208 -6.18 -20.68 13.10
CA ASP A 208 -7.17 -20.83 14.16
C ASP A 208 -6.48 -20.80 15.54
N GLU A 209 -6.87 -19.86 16.38
CA GLU A 209 -6.34 -19.67 17.74
C GLU A 209 -6.53 -20.89 18.67
N LYS A 210 -7.45 -21.80 18.31
CA LYS A 210 -7.69 -23.06 19.03
C LYS A 210 -6.65 -24.12 18.71
N ASN A 211 -5.90 -23.96 17.62
CA ASN A 211 -4.88 -24.90 17.19
C ASN A 211 -3.52 -24.58 17.83
N LYS A 212 -2.59 -25.52 17.68
CA LYS A 212 -1.22 -25.38 18.16
C LYS A 212 -0.53 -24.17 17.54
N MET A 213 0.21 -23.44 18.37
CA MET A 213 1.06 -22.34 17.90
C MET A 213 2.37 -22.90 17.35
N LEU A 214 2.66 -22.55 16.10
CA LEU A 214 3.90 -22.86 15.39
C LEU A 214 4.86 -21.67 15.46
N THR A 215 6.13 -21.93 15.22
CA THR A 215 7.14 -20.89 15.02
C THR A 215 7.23 -20.55 13.56
N ARG A 216 6.88 -19.31 13.20
CA ARG A 216 7.04 -18.77 11.85
C ARG A 216 8.36 -18.03 11.72
N VAL A 217 9.24 -18.54 10.87
CA VAL A 217 10.54 -17.94 10.59
C VAL A 217 10.49 -17.24 9.24
N TYR A 218 10.70 -15.92 9.22
CA TYR A 218 10.76 -15.11 8.01
C TYR A 218 12.19 -14.92 7.55
N GLY A 219 12.42 -15.03 6.26
CA GLY A 219 13.72 -14.80 5.64
C GLY A 219 13.65 -14.11 4.30
N VAL A 220 14.77 -13.50 3.93
CA VAL A 220 15.00 -12.97 2.58
C VAL A 220 16.33 -13.49 2.06
N THR A 221 16.37 -13.76 0.77
CA THR A 221 17.59 -14.22 0.09
C THR A 221 17.74 -13.52 -1.24
N PHE A 222 18.99 -13.38 -1.68
CA PHE A 222 19.34 -12.69 -2.91
C PHE A 222 20.46 -13.43 -3.67
N PRO A 223 20.57 -13.24 -5.01
CA PRO A 223 21.63 -13.84 -5.81
C PRO A 223 23.01 -13.22 -5.56
N ASN A 224 23.10 -12.11 -4.82
CA ASN A 224 24.34 -11.47 -4.42
C ASN A 224 24.19 -10.64 -3.13
N GLN A 225 25.32 -10.38 -2.46
CA GLN A 225 25.34 -9.65 -1.18
C GLN A 225 24.92 -8.19 -1.32
N LYS A 226 25.28 -7.54 -2.43
CA LYS A 226 24.96 -6.11 -2.66
C LYS A 226 23.44 -5.86 -2.62
N GLU A 227 22.65 -6.70 -3.29
CA GLU A 227 21.19 -6.58 -3.28
C GLU A 227 20.59 -6.81 -1.89
N LEU A 228 21.15 -7.75 -1.11
CA LEU A 228 20.73 -7.94 0.28
C LEU A 228 21.04 -6.71 1.12
N ASP A 229 22.24 -6.13 1.02
CA ASP A 229 22.63 -4.96 1.79
C ASP A 229 21.76 -3.74 1.45
N GLU A 230 21.47 -3.52 0.16
CA GLU A 230 20.54 -2.48 -0.30
C GLU A 230 19.13 -2.70 0.26
N TYR A 231 18.66 -3.93 0.26
CA TYR A 231 17.34 -4.28 0.82
C TYR A 231 17.28 -4.08 2.35
N LEU A 232 18.33 -4.47 3.08
CA LEU A 232 18.41 -4.28 4.54
C LEU A 232 18.46 -2.78 4.89
N LEU A 233 19.21 -1.98 4.14
CA LEU A 233 19.24 -0.53 4.29
C LEU A 233 17.84 0.07 4.08
N LEU A 234 17.14 -0.38 3.04
CA LEU A 234 15.76 0.04 2.75
C LEU A 234 14.81 -0.30 3.91
N LEU A 235 14.94 -1.50 4.51
CA LEU A 235 14.14 -1.90 5.67
C LEU A 235 14.43 -1.05 6.91
N GLU A 236 15.69 -0.70 7.14
CA GLU A 236 16.07 0.20 8.25
C GLU A 236 15.49 1.60 8.05
N GLU A 237 15.57 2.14 6.85
CA GLU A 237 14.96 3.43 6.52
C GLU A 237 13.43 3.38 6.67
N ALA A 238 12.78 2.29 6.26
CA ALA A 238 11.35 2.11 6.48
C ALA A 238 10.97 2.09 7.97
N LYS A 239 11.74 1.40 8.81
CA LYS A 239 11.51 1.40 10.27
C LYS A 239 11.65 2.80 10.88
N LYS A 240 12.62 3.59 10.40
CA LYS A 240 12.81 4.99 10.84
C LYS A 240 11.64 5.89 10.43
N ARG A 241 11.00 5.58 9.28
CA ARG A 241 9.90 6.35 8.69
C ARG A 241 8.51 5.83 9.04
N ASP A 242 8.39 4.73 9.80
CA ASP A 242 7.11 4.14 10.19
C ASP A 242 6.18 5.20 10.78
N HIS A 243 5.01 5.41 10.15
CA HIS A 243 4.04 6.42 10.54
C HIS A 243 3.52 6.25 11.97
N ARG A 244 3.53 5.02 12.52
CA ARG A 244 3.11 4.72 13.89
C ARG A 244 4.12 5.28 14.90
N LYS A 245 5.42 5.13 14.59
CA LYS A 245 6.51 5.66 15.39
C LYS A 245 6.56 7.18 15.30
N LEU A 246 6.63 7.71 14.07
CA LEU A 246 6.70 9.15 13.83
C LEU A 246 5.45 9.88 14.32
N GLY A 247 4.26 9.30 14.13
CA GLY A 247 3.01 9.87 14.60
C GLY A 247 3.01 10.08 16.12
N LYS A 248 3.53 9.10 16.87
CA LYS A 248 3.68 9.21 18.34
C LYS A 248 4.77 10.21 18.73
N GLU A 249 5.96 10.11 18.13
CA GLU A 249 7.09 10.99 18.44
C GLU A 249 6.80 12.46 18.16
N LEU A 250 6.05 12.76 17.11
CA LEU A 250 5.70 14.12 16.68
C LEU A 250 4.36 14.60 17.26
N GLY A 251 3.69 13.81 18.09
CA GLY A 251 2.40 14.18 18.68
C GLY A 251 1.29 14.41 17.66
N ILE A 252 1.22 13.56 16.61
CA ILE A 252 0.24 13.68 15.54
C ILE A 252 -1.07 12.97 15.93
N TYR A 253 -0.98 11.74 16.40
CA TYR A 253 -2.13 10.95 16.83
C TYR A 253 -1.75 9.94 17.92
N THR A 254 -2.75 9.42 18.59
CA THR A 254 -2.63 8.29 19.51
C THR A 254 -3.77 7.30 19.31
N MET A 255 -3.59 6.08 19.81
CA MET A 255 -4.62 5.05 19.93
C MET A 255 -4.82 4.78 21.41
N ASP A 256 -6.03 4.49 21.81
CA ASP A 256 -6.41 4.21 23.19
C ASP A 256 -7.34 3.00 23.25
N ASP A 257 -7.12 2.09 24.19
CA ASP A 257 -7.86 0.85 24.30
C ASP A 257 -9.33 1.08 24.71
N ASP A 258 -9.62 2.11 25.51
CA ASP A 258 -10.98 2.47 25.92
C ASP A 258 -11.78 3.06 24.74
N VAL A 259 -11.11 3.73 23.80
CA VAL A 259 -11.74 4.21 22.56
C VAL A 259 -11.92 3.06 21.57
N GLY A 260 -10.95 2.18 21.49
CA GLY A 260 -10.98 0.96 20.70
C GLY A 260 -10.02 0.96 19.49
N PRO A 261 -9.70 -0.25 18.99
CA PRO A 261 -8.74 -0.42 17.91
C PRO A 261 -9.26 0.15 16.59
N GLY A 262 -8.38 0.83 15.86
CA GLY A 262 -8.72 1.45 14.57
C GLY A 262 -9.50 2.75 14.68
N LEU A 263 -9.54 3.38 15.85
CA LEU A 263 -10.20 4.65 16.11
C LEU A 263 -9.15 5.68 16.59
N PRO A 264 -8.43 6.36 15.67
CA PRO A 264 -7.36 7.27 16.03
C PRO A 264 -7.89 8.53 16.74
N LEU A 265 -7.20 8.92 17.81
CA LEU A 265 -7.37 10.21 18.46
C LEU A 265 -6.33 11.19 17.88
N TRP A 266 -6.79 12.22 17.22
CA TRP A 266 -5.94 13.25 16.66
C TRP A 266 -5.44 14.20 17.74
N MET A 267 -4.12 14.32 17.87
CA MET A 267 -3.46 15.26 18.77
C MET A 267 -3.44 16.67 18.15
N PRO A 268 -3.12 17.73 18.89
CA PRO A 268 -3.11 19.09 18.36
C PRO A 268 -2.30 19.26 17.08
N ASN A 269 -1.12 18.65 16.99
CA ASN A 269 -0.29 18.70 15.78
C ASN A 269 -0.96 18.00 14.58
N GLY A 270 -1.62 16.88 14.81
CA GLY A 270 -2.36 16.17 13.77
C GLY A 270 -3.58 16.94 13.28
N THR A 271 -4.28 17.61 14.19
CA THR A 271 -5.43 18.46 13.86
C THR A 271 -5.02 19.61 12.94
N ILE A 272 -3.87 20.25 13.19
CA ILE A 272 -3.34 21.30 12.30
C ILE A 272 -3.09 20.75 10.89
N ILE A 273 -2.51 19.55 10.77
CA ILE A 273 -2.30 18.93 9.45
C ILE A 273 -3.63 18.67 8.75
N ILE A 274 -4.63 18.14 9.44
CA ILE A 274 -5.99 17.94 8.91
C ILE A 274 -6.57 19.25 8.39
N GLU A 275 -6.53 20.32 9.18
CA GLU A 275 -7.07 21.63 8.81
C GLU A 275 -6.39 22.22 7.58
N GLU A 276 -5.06 22.06 7.44
CA GLU A 276 -4.34 22.52 6.25
C GLU A 276 -4.67 21.69 5.00
N LEU A 277 -4.83 20.36 5.13
CA LEU A 277 -5.29 19.50 4.04
C LEU A 277 -6.72 19.84 3.62
N GLU A 278 -7.61 20.05 4.57
CA GLU A 278 -8.97 20.49 4.29
C GLU A 278 -9.02 21.87 3.62
N ARG A 279 -8.19 22.81 4.07
CA ARG A 279 -8.09 24.13 3.45
C ARG A 279 -7.67 24.02 1.99
N LEU A 280 -6.61 23.26 1.70
CA LEU A 280 -6.15 23.00 0.34
C LEU A 280 -7.26 22.40 -0.54
N ALA A 281 -7.97 21.38 -0.02
CA ALA A 281 -9.04 20.73 -0.76
C ALA A 281 -10.22 21.68 -0.98
N LYS A 282 -10.66 22.39 0.05
CA LYS A 282 -11.77 23.36 0.00
C LYS A 282 -11.53 24.45 -1.05
N GLU A 283 -10.35 25.07 -1.04
CA GLU A 283 -9.97 26.09 -2.02
C GLU A 283 -9.91 25.55 -3.45
N THR A 284 -9.38 24.33 -3.62
CA THR A 284 -9.31 23.69 -4.94
C THR A 284 -10.70 23.31 -5.47
N GLU A 285 -11.56 22.79 -4.62
CA GLU A 285 -12.94 22.41 -4.94
C GLU A 285 -13.80 23.63 -5.25
N GLU A 286 -13.70 24.70 -4.46
CA GLU A 286 -14.41 25.95 -4.70
C GLU A 286 -14.03 26.56 -6.07
N ALA A 287 -12.73 26.61 -6.37
CA ALA A 287 -12.23 27.10 -7.65
C ALA A 287 -12.71 26.22 -8.84
N ALA A 288 -12.96 24.94 -8.61
CA ALA A 288 -13.50 23.99 -9.60
C ALA A 288 -15.04 23.94 -9.60
N GLY A 289 -15.73 24.79 -8.84
CA GLY A 289 -17.20 24.90 -8.83
C GLY A 289 -17.94 23.79 -8.07
N TYR A 290 -17.28 23.12 -7.12
CA TYR A 290 -17.94 22.18 -6.23
C TYR A 290 -18.77 22.91 -5.16
N LYS A 291 -19.90 22.31 -4.81
CA LYS A 291 -20.76 22.74 -3.72
C LYS A 291 -20.56 21.83 -2.50
N ARG A 292 -20.31 22.43 -1.35
CA ARG A 292 -20.07 21.70 -0.12
C ARG A 292 -21.38 21.28 0.53
N VAL A 293 -21.39 20.04 1.03
CA VAL A 293 -22.49 19.46 1.80
C VAL A 293 -21.96 18.84 3.09
N VAL A 294 -22.85 18.57 4.04
CA VAL A 294 -22.55 17.86 5.30
C VAL A 294 -23.68 16.87 5.54
N THR A 295 -23.34 15.64 5.81
CA THR A 295 -24.31 14.56 5.98
C THR A 295 -24.20 13.87 7.34
N PRO A 296 -25.31 13.32 7.91
CA PRO A 296 -25.28 12.65 9.19
C PRO A 296 -24.49 11.34 9.13
N HIS A 297 -24.05 10.87 10.31
CA HIS A 297 -23.24 9.66 10.46
C HIS A 297 -24.04 8.36 10.45
N ILE A 298 -25.37 8.44 10.58
CA ILE A 298 -26.27 7.28 10.64
C ILE A 298 -27.41 7.42 9.64
N ALA A 299 -27.90 6.30 9.13
CA ALA A 299 -29.09 6.25 8.30
C ALA A 299 -29.86 4.95 8.50
N LYS A 300 -31.14 4.95 8.08
CA LYS A 300 -32.00 3.78 8.12
C LYS A 300 -31.54 2.67 7.20
N GLU A 301 -31.78 1.42 7.58
CA GLU A 301 -31.50 0.22 6.79
C GLU A 301 -32.00 0.31 5.34
N SER A 302 -33.20 0.89 5.13
CA SER A 302 -33.81 1.02 3.80
C SER A 302 -32.93 1.76 2.80
N MET A 303 -32.17 2.78 3.23
CA MET A 303 -31.25 3.50 2.37
C MET A 303 -30.09 2.62 1.88
N TYR A 304 -29.58 1.75 2.76
CA TYR A 304 -28.49 0.83 2.43
C TYR A 304 -28.97 -0.38 1.60
N ILE A 305 -30.23 -0.78 1.72
CA ILE A 305 -30.88 -1.73 0.80
C ILE A 305 -31.02 -1.11 -0.58
N THR A 306 -31.51 0.14 -0.69
CA THR A 306 -31.64 0.86 -1.95
C THR A 306 -30.29 0.97 -2.66
N SER A 307 -29.23 1.36 -1.97
CA SER A 307 -27.89 1.51 -2.54
C SER A 307 -27.20 0.17 -2.85
N GLY A 308 -27.69 -0.96 -2.33
CA GLY A 308 -27.06 -2.28 -2.49
C GLY A 308 -25.90 -2.56 -1.53
N HIS A 309 -25.63 -1.69 -0.54
CA HIS A 309 -24.68 -2.01 0.51
C HIS A 309 -25.16 -3.22 1.32
N LEU A 310 -26.45 -3.34 1.51
CA LEU A 310 -27.06 -4.54 2.09
C LEU A 310 -27.74 -5.36 0.97
N PRO A 311 -27.41 -6.67 0.85
CA PRO A 311 -26.52 -7.46 1.70
C PRO A 311 -25.04 -7.47 1.28
N TYR A 312 -24.66 -6.89 0.14
CA TYR A 312 -23.36 -7.13 -0.53
C TYR A 312 -22.13 -6.56 0.20
N TYR A 313 -22.31 -5.61 1.10
CA TYR A 313 -21.24 -4.95 1.86
C TYR A 313 -21.42 -5.10 3.37
N GLN A 314 -22.33 -5.98 3.80
CA GLN A 314 -22.72 -6.13 5.21
C GLN A 314 -21.54 -6.44 6.14
N ASP A 315 -20.62 -7.31 5.72
CA ASP A 315 -19.47 -7.72 6.53
C ASP A 315 -18.48 -6.57 6.84
N SER A 316 -18.52 -5.50 6.03
CA SER A 316 -17.71 -4.29 6.23
C SER A 316 -18.48 -3.17 6.94
N MET A 317 -19.71 -3.39 7.35
CA MET A 317 -20.53 -2.42 8.09
C MET A 317 -20.57 -2.77 9.58
N PHE A 318 -20.54 -1.76 10.45
CA PHE A 318 -20.84 -1.97 11.88
C PHE A 318 -22.24 -2.54 12.03
N PRO A 319 -22.48 -3.41 13.06
CA PRO A 319 -23.80 -3.92 13.35
C PRO A 319 -24.83 -2.81 13.54
N PRO A 320 -26.08 -3.01 13.15
CA PRO A 320 -27.11 -1.98 13.29
C PRO A 320 -27.43 -1.65 14.74
N MET A 321 -27.81 -0.40 14.96
CA MET A 321 -28.45 0.08 16.18
C MET A 321 -29.97 0.01 15.98
N GLU A 322 -30.69 -0.49 16.96
CA GLU A 322 -32.16 -0.51 16.94
C GLU A 322 -32.71 0.69 17.71
N LEU A 323 -33.55 1.49 17.06
CA LEU A 323 -34.23 2.63 17.64
C LEU A 323 -35.71 2.57 17.23
N ASP A 324 -36.61 2.47 18.18
CA ASP A 324 -38.06 2.43 17.96
C ASP A 324 -38.48 1.36 16.91
N GLY A 325 -37.87 0.17 16.96
CA GLY A 325 -38.13 -0.92 16.02
C GLY A 325 -37.59 -0.70 14.60
N THR A 326 -36.79 0.35 14.41
CA THR A 326 -36.11 0.67 13.16
C THR A 326 -34.59 0.48 13.29
N LYS A 327 -33.99 -0.21 12.32
CA LYS A 327 -32.54 -0.38 12.27
C LYS A 327 -31.86 0.80 11.62
N TYR A 328 -30.83 1.31 12.29
CA TYR A 328 -29.92 2.35 11.80
C TYR A 328 -28.50 1.80 11.73
N TYR A 329 -27.78 2.17 10.72
CA TYR A 329 -26.37 1.80 10.52
C TYR A 329 -25.48 3.03 10.54
N LEU A 330 -24.25 2.86 11.03
CA LEU A 330 -23.19 3.84 10.81
C LEU A 330 -22.86 3.91 9.32
N LYS A 331 -22.64 5.13 8.84
CA LYS A 331 -22.34 5.43 7.44
C LYS A 331 -21.02 4.79 7.01
N ALA A 332 -21.04 3.82 6.09
CA ALA A 332 -19.85 3.21 5.51
C ALA A 332 -19.31 3.98 4.29
N MET A 333 -20.17 4.71 3.60
CA MET A 333 -19.88 5.52 2.40
C MET A 333 -20.79 6.76 2.36
N ASN A 334 -20.32 7.83 1.68
CA ASN A 334 -21.07 9.10 1.58
C ASN A 334 -22.11 9.10 0.45
N CYS A 335 -21.91 8.30 -0.59
CA CYS A 335 -22.72 8.31 -1.81
C CYS A 335 -24.25 8.26 -1.59
N PRO A 336 -24.83 7.37 -0.74
CA PRO A 336 -26.28 7.33 -0.57
C PRO A 336 -26.86 8.65 -0.06
N HIS A 337 -26.13 9.35 0.80
CA HIS A 337 -26.55 10.64 1.33
C HIS A 337 -26.51 11.75 0.26
N HIS A 338 -25.45 11.79 -0.55
CA HIS A 338 -25.33 12.75 -1.64
C HIS A 338 -26.42 12.54 -2.70
N HIS A 339 -26.80 11.27 -2.97
CA HIS A 339 -27.92 10.96 -3.87
C HIS A 339 -29.24 11.55 -3.34
N LYS A 340 -29.48 11.47 -2.02
CA LYS A 340 -30.65 12.09 -1.39
C LYS A 340 -30.63 13.64 -1.44
N ILE A 341 -29.44 14.24 -1.37
CA ILE A 341 -29.28 15.69 -1.57
C ILE A 341 -29.57 16.07 -3.01
N PHE A 342 -29.08 15.30 -3.99
CA PHE A 342 -29.41 15.52 -5.40
C PHE A 342 -30.91 15.46 -5.65
N ASP A 343 -31.60 14.45 -5.09
CA ASP A 343 -33.03 14.19 -5.25
C ASP A 343 -33.94 15.20 -4.50
N ALA A 344 -33.38 16.01 -3.59
CA ALA A 344 -34.18 16.92 -2.74
C ALA A 344 -34.88 18.03 -3.52
N GLU A 345 -34.41 18.37 -4.72
CA GLU A 345 -34.96 19.41 -5.57
C GLU A 345 -34.98 18.95 -7.04
N PRO A 346 -35.99 19.32 -7.84
CA PRO A 346 -35.99 19.08 -9.29
C PRO A 346 -34.76 19.70 -9.95
N LYS A 347 -34.16 18.98 -10.89
CA LYS A 347 -33.00 19.43 -11.67
C LYS A 347 -33.31 19.45 -13.16
N SER A 348 -32.60 20.30 -13.89
CA SER A 348 -32.61 20.37 -15.36
C SER A 348 -31.18 20.23 -15.92
N TYR A 349 -31.04 20.06 -17.20
CA TYR A 349 -29.76 20.02 -17.90
C TYR A 349 -28.88 21.27 -17.64
N LYS A 350 -29.51 22.41 -17.27
CA LYS A 350 -28.80 23.66 -16.92
C LYS A 350 -28.11 23.61 -15.55
N ASP A 351 -28.56 22.69 -14.70
CA ASP A 351 -27.99 22.47 -13.36
C ASP A 351 -26.85 21.46 -13.41
N MET A 352 -26.61 20.84 -14.57
CA MET A 352 -25.55 19.85 -14.80
C MET A 352 -24.31 20.52 -15.40
N PRO A 353 -23.08 20.13 -15.00
CA PRO A 353 -22.78 19.13 -13.95
C PRO A 353 -22.97 19.70 -12.54
N LEU A 354 -23.59 18.91 -11.66
CA LEU A 354 -23.68 19.22 -10.23
C LEU A 354 -22.60 18.46 -9.47
N ARG A 355 -21.71 19.17 -8.77
CA ARG A 355 -20.58 18.62 -8.03
C ARG A 355 -20.80 18.83 -6.54
N LEU A 356 -21.06 17.75 -5.78
CA LEU A 356 -21.25 17.78 -4.33
C LEU A 356 -20.00 17.22 -3.64
N ALA A 357 -19.40 17.98 -2.71
CA ALA A 357 -18.18 17.59 -2.01
C ALA A 357 -18.35 17.62 -0.49
N GLU A 358 -17.74 16.66 0.19
CA GLU A 358 -17.75 16.53 1.64
C GLU A 358 -16.42 15.93 2.14
N TYR A 359 -15.89 16.43 3.26
CA TYR A 359 -15.03 15.61 4.12
C TYR A 359 -15.93 14.76 5.02
N GLY A 360 -16.38 13.63 4.48
CA GLY A 360 -17.37 12.79 5.13
C GLY A 360 -16.74 11.76 6.05
N THR A 361 -17.23 11.71 7.31
CA THR A 361 -16.84 10.67 8.25
C THR A 361 -17.55 9.36 7.91
N CYS A 362 -16.79 8.30 7.68
CA CYS A 362 -17.29 6.96 7.40
C CYS A 362 -16.74 5.95 8.42
N TYR A 363 -17.49 4.86 8.61
CA TYR A 363 -17.17 3.81 9.58
C TYR A 363 -17.17 2.47 8.88
N ARG A 364 -16.06 1.70 9.01
CA ARG A 364 -15.93 0.37 8.41
C ARG A 364 -15.52 -0.65 9.45
N TYR A 365 -16.21 -1.77 9.49
CA TYR A 365 -15.89 -2.86 10.40
C TYR A 365 -14.72 -3.68 9.84
N GLU A 366 -13.52 -3.10 9.94
CA GLU A 366 -12.29 -3.80 9.57
C GLU A 366 -11.96 -4.84 10.65
N GLN A 367 -11.51 -6.04 10.22
CA GLN A 367 -11.11 -7.09 11.15
C GLN A 367 -9.87 -6.68 11.95
N SER A 368 -9.77 -7.12 13.22
CA SER A 368 -8.66 -6.70 14.10
C SER A 368 -7.27 -7.02 13.52
N GLY A 369 -7.11 -8.15 12.83
CA GLY A 369 -5.85 -8.55 12.20
C GLY A 369 -5.47 -7.73 10.95
N GLU A 370 -6.37 -6.93 10.42
CA GLU A 370 -6.15 -6.08 9.25
C GLU A 370 -5.78 -4.65 9.60
N LEU A 371 -6.03 -4.22 10.84
CA LEU A 371 -5.75 -2.86 11.29
C LEU A 371 -4.25 -2.55 11.25
N PHE A 372 -3.89 -1.39 10.71
CA PHE A 372 -2.50 -1.01 10.55
C PHE A 372 -2.28 0.50 10.71
N GLY A 373 -2.09 0.95 11.94
CA GLY A 373 -1.88 2.38 12.27
C GLY A 373 -2.95 3.26 11.63
N LEU A 374 -2.52 4.30 10.89
CA LEU A 374 -3.42 5.17 10.12
C LEU A 374 -3.77 4.59 8.72
N MET A 375 -3.07 3.56 8.24
CA MET A 375 -3.27 3.03 6.89
C MET A 375 -4.56 2.23 6.75
N ARG A 376 -5.02 1.58 7.84
CA ARG A 376 -6.29 0.85 7.87
C ARG A 376 -6.95 1.02 9.24
N VAL A 377 -8.04 1.77 9.26
CA VAL A 377 -8.76 2.25 10.44
C VAL A 377 -10.25 1.90 10.34
N ARG A 378 -10.98 2.01 11.46
CA ARG A 378 -12.43 1.80 11.53
C ARG A 378 -13.25 3.08 11.41
N CYS A 379 -12.68 4.22 11.76
CA CYS A 379 -13.25 5.54 11.54
C CYS A 379 -12.33 6.31 10.60
N LEU A 380 -12.86 6.84 9.51
CA LEU A 380 -12.10 7.52 8.47
C LEU A 380 -12.83 8.76 7.96
N HIS A 381 -12.05 9.78 7.58
CA HIS A 381 -12.55 11.04 7.03
C HIS A 381 -12.13 11.14 5.57
N MET A 382 -13.09 11.01 4.67
CA MET A 382 -12.84 10.91 3.24
C MET A 382 -13.05 12.26 2.54
N ASN A 383 -12.06 12.68 1.74
CA ASN A 383 -12.21 13.80 0.80
C ASN A 383 -13.02 13.35 -0.42
N ASP A 384 -14.32 13.23 -0.23
CA ASP A 384 -15.25 12.60 -1.15
C ASP A 384 -16.07 13.62 -1.93
N ALA A 385 -16.36 13.33 -3.18
CA ALA A 385 -17.35 14.06 -3.94
C ALA A 385 -18.04 13.19 -4.97
N HIS A 386 -19.27 13.60 -5.31
CA HIS A 386 -20.11 12.99 -6.31
C HIS A 386 -20.46 14.04 -7.37
N ILE A 387 -20.10 13.76 -8.62
CA ILE A 387 -20.36 14.62 -9.77
C ILE A 387 -21.49 13.99 -10.57
N TYR A 388 -22.61 14.67 -10.65
CA TYR A 388 -23.75 14.27 -11.46
C TYR A 388 -23.65 15.00 -12.78
N CYS A 389 -23.55 14.28 -13.88
CA CYS A 389 -23.34 14.89 -15.20
C CYS A 389 -24.15 14.17 -16.28
N THR A 390 -24.32 14.84 -17.42
CA THR A 390 -24.83 14.21 -18.61
C THR A 390 -23.74 13.35 -19.26
N LYS A 391 -24.14 12.49 -20.19
CA LYS A 391 -23.21 11.64 -20.93
C LYS A 391 -22.19 12.46 -21.74
N GLU A 392 -22.62 13.58 -22.33
CA GLU A 392 -21.75 14.47 -23.09
C GLU A 392 -20.72 15.20 -22.21
N GLN A 393 -21.06 15.45 -20.94
CA GLN A 393 -20.17 16.12 -19.99
C GLN A 393 -19.15 15.17 -19.35
N PHE A 394 -19.42 13.86 -19.39
CA PHE A 394 -18.64 12.86 -18.65
C PHE A 394 -17.14 12.94 -18.89
N ALA A 395 -16.71 12.92 -20.15
CA ALA A 395 -15.29 12.93 -20.50
C ALA A 395 -14.56 14.17 -19.96
N GLN A 396 -15.21 15.33 -20.00
CA GLN A 396 -14.67 16.58 -19.47
C GLN A 396 -14.56 16.54 -17.94
N GLU A 397 -15.59 16.07 -17.24
CA GLU A 397 -15.60 15.97 -15.78
C GLU A 397 -14.57 14.96 -15.28
N PHE A 398 -14.47 13.80 -15.95
CA PHE A 398 -13.50 12.77 -15.60
C PHE A 398 -12.05 13.23 -15.78
N ARG A 399 -11.78 13.99 -16.88
CA ARG A 399 -10.48 14.63 -17.11
C ARG A 399 -10.15 15.65 -16.03
N ALA A 400 -11.09 16.51 -15.65
CA ALA A 400 -10.90 17.52 -14.61
C ALA A 400 -10.56 16.90 -13.24
N VAL A 401 -11.12 15.73 -12.93
CA VAL A 401 -10.75 14.98 -11.72
C VAL A 401 -9.30 14.48 -11.80
N ASN A 402 -8.87 13.92 -12.92
CA ASN A 402 -7.49 13.46 -13.10
C ASN A 402 -6.49 14.62 -13.00
N GLU A 403 -6.80 15.78 -13.61
CA GLU A 403 -5.97 17.00 -13.49
C GLU A 403 -5.85 17.48 -12.03
N MET A 404 -6.94 17.36 -11.25
CA MET A 404 -6.93 17.66 -9.83
C MET A 404 -5.97 16.73 -9.06
N TYR A 405 -5.90 15.44 -9.41
CA TYR A 405 -4.96 14.50 -8.81
C TYR A 405 -3.51 14.89 -9.11
N LEU A 406 -3.21 15.19 -10.37
CA LEU A 406 -1.87 15.62 -10.79
C LEU A 406 -1.44 16.92 -10.09
N LYS A 407 -2.37 17.88 -9.92
CA LYS A 407 -2.13 19.10 -9.13
C LYS A 407 -1.70 18.76 -7.70
N TYR A 408 -2.42 17.86 -7.02
CA TYR A 408 -2.07 17.48 -5.66
C TYR A 408 -0.74 16.73 -5.61
N PHE A 409 -0.48 15.82 -6.53
CA PHE A 409 0.80 15.08 -6.57
C PHE A 409 1.97 16.03 -6.72
N ASN A 410 1.85 17.07 -7.54
CA ASN A 410 2.88 18.10 -7.66
C ASN A 410 3.07 18.89 -6.35
N ILE A 411 2.00 19.27 -5.64
CA ILE A 411 2.07 19.99 -4.35
C ILE A 411 2.78 19.13 -3.29
N PHE A 412 2.52 17.83 -3.27
CA PHE A 412 3.10 16.91 -2.28
C PHE A 412 4.43 16.27 -2.73
N GLY A 413 4.92 16.55 -3.94
CA GLY A 413 6.15 15.94 -4.46
C GLY A 413 6.02 14.42 -4.65
N ILE A 414 4.87 13.95 -5.13
CA ILE A 414 4.61 12.54 -5.43
C ILE A 414 4.91 12.30 -6.90
N ASP A 415 6.16 11.90 -7.21
CA ASP A 415 6.63 11.75 -8.59
C ASP A 415 6.37 10.35 -9.16
N LYS A 416 6.26 9.34 -8.28
CA LYS A 416 6.07 7.95 -8.68
C LYS A 416 4.64 7.48 -8.38
N TYR A 417 3.84 7.34 -9.42
CA TYR A 417 2.48 6.79 -9.36
C TYR A 417 2.14 6.05 -10.65
N VAL A 418 1.12 5.20 -10.59
CA VAL A 418 0.47 4.62 -11.77
C VAL A 418 -1.04 4.62 -11.58
N MET A 419 -1.78 4.94 -12.62
CA MET A 419 -3.23 4.79 -12.61
C MET A 419 -3.58 3.36 -13.05
N ARG A 420 -4.34 2.65 -12.21
CA ARG A 420 -4.83 1.32 -12.49
C ARG A 420 -6.28 1.43 -12.93
N LEU A 421 -6.54 1.18 -14.22
CA LEU A 421 -7.90 1.08 -14.75
C LEU A 421 -8.42 -0.32 -14.46
N SER A 422 -9.35 -0.40 -13.52
CA SER A 422 -9.98 -1.64 -13.08
C SER A 422 -11.27 -1.88 -13.86
N LEU A 423 -11.29 -2.96 -14.63
CA LEU A 423 -12.34 -3.37 -15.54
C LEU A 423 -13.20 -4.47 -14.93
N HIS A 424 -14.39 -4.71 -15.49
CA HIS A 424 -15.21 -5.85 -15.11
C HIS A 424 -14.74 -7.15 -15.78
N ASP A 425 -15.20 -8.28 -15.26
CA ASP A 425 -15.13 -9.59 -15.91
C ASP A 425 -16.50 -9.89 -16.56
N PRO A 426 -16.62 -9.97 -17.90
CA PRO A 426 -17.87 -10.26 -18.58
C PRO A 426 -18.54 -11.56 -18.12
N ALA A 427 -17.77 -12.55 -17.66
CA ALA A 427 -18.30 -13.81 -17.15
C ALA A 427 -19.04 -13.67 -15.81
N LYS A 428 -18.86 -12.54 -15.11
CA LYS A 428 -19.43 -12.27 -13.77
C LYS A 428 -20.56 -11.24 -13.78
N LEU A 429 -21.06 -10.86 -14.97
CA LEU A 429 -22.25 -10.01 -15.10
C LEU A 429 -23.47 -10.70 -14.47
N GLY A 430 -24.25 -9.94 -13.74
CA GLY A 430 -25.40 -10.45 -12.96
C GLY A 430 -25.04 -11.20 -11.67
N GLN A 431 -23.75 -11.33 -11.36
CA GLN A 431 -23.24 -11.92 -10.11
C GLN A 431 -22.46 -10.87 -9.30
N LYS A 432 -21.20 -10.63 -9.66
CA LYS A 432 -20.34 -9.60 -9.03
C LYS A 432 -20.64 -8.22 -9.59
N TYR A 433 -21.01 -8.13 -10.86
CA TYR A 433 -21.21 -6.89 -11.61
C TYR A 433 -22.64 -6.75 -12.07
N ILE A 434 -23.14 -5.53 -12.16
CA ILE A 434 -24.47 -5.23 -12.70
C ILE A 434 -24.54 -5.69 -14.17
N ASN A 435 -25.66 -6.34 -14.54
CA ASN A 435 -25.87 -6.90 -15.87
C ASN A 435 -26.28 -5.80 -16.88
N GLU A 436 -25.33 -4.98 -17.29
CA GLU A 436 -25.47 -3.89 -18.25
C GLU A 436 -24.25 -3.88 -19.20
N PRO A 437 -24.06 -4.91 -20.04
CA PRO A 437 -22.81 -5.12 -20.79
C PRO A 437 -22.44 -3.96 -21.72
N GLU A 438 -23.42 -3.28 -22.31
CA GLU A 438 -23.18 -2.14 -23.20
C GLU A 438 -22.67 -0.92 -22.43
N LEU A 439 -23.24 -0.62 -21.26
CA LEU A 439 -22.79 0.48 -20.41
C LEU A 439 -21.39 0.24 -19.84
N TRP A 440 -21.06 -1.02 -19.49
CA TRP A 440 -19.72 -1.39 -19.10
C TRP A 440 -18.72 -1.07 -20.20
N LYS A 441 -18.94 -1.60 -21.40
CA LYS A 441 -18.05 -1.38 -22.54
C LYS A 441 -17.90 0.11 -22.85
N GLU A 442 -19.00 0.83 -22.91
CA GLU A 442 -18.99 2.26 -23.22
C GLU A 442 -18.21 3.07 -22.18
N THR A 443 -18.48 2.86 -20.90
CA THR A 443 -17.81 3.61 -19.82
C THR A 443 -16.34 3.24 -19.68
N GLU A 444 -15.97 1.98 -19.87
CA GLU A 444 -14.57 1.54 -19.90
C GLU A 444 -13.80 2.19 -21.06
N ASP A 445 -14.41 2.22 -22.27
CA ASP A 445 -13.80 2.86 -23.43
C ASP A 445 -13.67 4.38 -23.25
N MET A 446 -14.66 5.05 -22.66
CA MET A 446 -14.59 6.47 -22.34
C MET A 446 -13.46 6.80 -21.36
N VAL A 447 -13.33 6.02 -20.28
CA VAL A 447 -12.27 6.20 -19.28
C VAL A 447 -10.88 5.96 -19.90
N ARG A 448 -10.74 4.89 -20.67
CA ARG A 448 -9.49 4.54 -21.38
C ARG A 448 -9.09 5.67 -22.33
N GLN A 449 -10.03 6.19 -23.10
CA GLN A 449 -9.78 7.28 -24.04
C GLN A 449 -9.27 8.54 -23.33
N VAL A 450 -9.85 8.91 -22.21
CA VAL A 450 -9.38 10.06 -21.41
C VAL A 450 -7.94 9.85 -20.93
N LEU A 451 -7.58 8.65 -20.46
CA LEU A 451 -6.21 8.36 -20.02
C LEU A 451 -5.19 8.44 -21.16
N ILE A 452 -5.55 7.93 -22.35
CA ILE A 452 -4.72 8.02 -23.55
C ILE A 452 -4.52 9.48 -23.96
N GLU A 453 -5.59 10.27 -24.05
CA GLU A 453 -5.57 11.68 -24.46
C GLU A 453 -4.75 12.56 -23.51
N THR A 454 -4.77 12.25 -22.21
CA THR A 454 -4.00 13.00 -21.20
C THR A 454 -2.56 12.53 -21.11
N GLY A 455 -2.17 11.46 -21.80
CA GLY A 455 -0.83 10.87 -21.71
C GLY A 455 -0.48 10.33 -20.32
N THR A 456 -1.50 10.03 -19.51
CA THR A 456 -1.32 9.56 -18.14
C THR A 456 -0.88 8.09 -18.14
N PRO A 457 0.21 7.71 -17.44
CA PRO A 457 0.63 6.31 -17.33
C PRO A 457 -0.45 5.47 -16.64
N PHE A 458 -0.90 4.39 -17.30
CA PHE A 458 -1.89 3.49 -16.70
C PHE A 458 -1.66 2.02 -17.07
N VAL A 459 -2.23 1.14 -16.26
CA VAL A 459 -2.32 -0.30 -16.50
C VAL A 459 -3.77 -0.74 -16.38
N GLU A 460 -4.18 -1.74 -17.16
CA GLU A 460 -5.52 -2.32 -17.08
C GLU A 460 -5.49 -3.61 -16.27
N VAL A 461 -6.47 -3.78 -15.38
CA VAL A 461 -6.63 -4.97 -14.56
C VAL A 461 -8.06 -5.45 -14.65
N GLN A 462 -8.24 -6.73 -15.05
CA GLN A 462 -9.53 -7.37 -15.15
C GLN A 462 -10.06 -7.79 -13.78
N ASP A 463 -11.40 -7.84 -13.65
CA ASP A 463 -12.11 -8.33 -12.46
C ASP A 463 -11.87 -7.51 -11.17
N GLU A 464 -11.44 -6.25 -11.28
CA GLU A 464 -11.24 -5.35 -10.15
C GLU A 464 -12.17 -4.12 -10.16
N GLY A 465 -13.03 -3.97 -11.14
CA GLY A 465 -14.05 -2.92 -11.22
C GLY A 465 -14.96 -2.88 -9.99
N ALA A 466 -15.58 -1.73 -9.71
CA ALA A 466 -16.67 -1.66 -8.74
C ALA A 466 -17.91 -2.39 -9.29
N PHE A 467 -18.83 -2.84 -8.46
CA PHE A 467 -20.02 -3.56 -8.95
C PHE A 467 -20.92 -2.70 -9.85
N TYR A 468 -20.77 -1.38 -9.78
CA TYR A 468 -21.58 -0.35 -10.45
C TYR A 468 -20.87 0.38 -11.59
N GLY A 469 -19.62 0.09 -11.89
CA GLY A 469 -18.87 0.70 -12.99
C GLY A 469 -17.35 0.58 -12.89
N PRO A 470 -16.62 0.97 -13.94
CA PRO A 470 -15.17 0.96 -13.95
C PRO A 470 -14.59 2.03 -13.02
N LYS A 471 -13.36 1.80 -12.56
CA LYS A 471 -12.67 2.74 -11.67
C LYS A 471 -11.20 2.90 -12.05
N ILE A 472 -10.68 4.07 -11.74
CA ILE A 472 -9.23 4.30 -11.68
C ILE A 472 -8.82 4.32 -10.22
N ASP A 473 -7.89 3.46 -9.85
CA ASP A 473 -7.18 3.50 -8.58
C ASP A 473 -5.78 4.07 -8.81
N VAL A 474 -5.44 5.13 -8.10
CA VAL A 474 -4.08 5.70 -8.16
C VAL A 474 -3.19 4.95 -7.20
N GLN A 475 -2.27 4.18 -7.76
CA GLN A 475 -1.30 3.41 -7.01
C GLN A 475 -0.03 4.23 -6.78
N ILE A 476 0.43 4.25 -5.55
CA ILE A 476 1.71 4.83 -5.13
C ILE A 476 2.50 3.80 -4.32
N TRP A 477 3.77 4.07 -4.10
CA TRP A 477 4.66 3.16 -3.38
C TRP A 477 5.22 3.81 -2.13
N SER A 478 5.20 3.06 -1.03
CA SER A 478 5.97 3.40 0.16
C SER A 478 7.48 3.32 -0.15
N ILE A 479 8.31 3.84 0.73
CA ILE A 479 9.78 3.81 0.57
C ILE A 479 10.34 2.40 0.42
N ILE A 480 9.70 1.40 1.01
CA ILE A 480 10.06 -0.02 0.86
C ILE A 480 9.51 -0.66 -0.40
N GLY A 481 8.87 0.13 -1.27
CA GLY A 481 8.28 -0.34 -2.52
C GLY A 481 6.96 -1.10 -2.34
N ARG A 482 6.29 -1.01 -1.18
CA ARG A 482 4.95 -1.56 -1.01
C ARG A 482 3.94 -0.66 -1.73
N GLU A 483 3.19 -1.26 -2.65
CA GLU A 483 2.12 -0.59 -3.39
C GLU A 483 0.87 -0.42 -2.52
N PHE A 484 0.18 0.70 -2.67
CA PHE A 484 -1.14 0.92 -2.08
C PHE A 484 -1.93 2.00 -2.84
N THR A 485 -3.26 1.89 -2.78
CA THR A 485 -4.16 2.86 -3.41
C THR A 485 -4.26 4.11 -2.54
N LEU A 486 -3.89 5.27 -3.10
CA LEU A 486 -4.01 6.55 -2.44
C LEU A 486 -5.36 7.22 -2.74
N ALA A 487 -5.74 7.25 -4.01
CA ALA A 487 -6.89 7.99 -4.51
C ALA A 487 -7.68 7.12 -5.49
N THR A 488 -8.95 7.45 -5.69
CA THR A 488 -9.83 6.72 -6.61
C THR A 488 -10.73 7.68 -7.38
N ASN A 489 -11.00 7.33 -8.65
CA ASN A 489 -11.96 7.99 -9.52
C ASN A 489 -12.80 6.90 -10.18
N GLN A 490 -14.10 6.88 -9.89
CA GLN A 490 -15.00 5.77 -10.25
C GLN A 490 -16.20 6.28 -11.03
N VAL A 491 -16.55 5.55 -12.08
CA VAL A 491 -17.77 5.79 -12.83
C VAL A 491 -18.90 4.95 -12.26
N ASP A 492 -20.06 5.54 -12.12
CA ASP A 492 -21.25 4.87 -11.64
C ASP A 492 -22.43 5.17 -12.59
N PHE A 493 -22.88 4.13 -13.27
CA PHE A 493 -24.05 4.17 -14.14
C PHE A 493 -25.29 3.48 -13.52
N ALA A 494 -25.16 3.01 -12.27
CA ALA A 494 -26.14 2.15 -11.63
C ALA A 494 -26.90 2.83 -10.51
N GLN A 495 -26.23 3.59 -9.64
CA GLN A 495 -26.86 4.17 -8.45
C GLN A 495 -27.90 5.22 -8.80
N GLY A 496 -27.70 5.96 -9.91
CA GLY A 496 -28.70 6.88 -10.43
C GLY A 496 -30.05 6.20 -10.67
N LYS A 497 -30.06 5.03 -11.30
CA LYS A 497 -31.26 4.21 -11.51
C LYS A 497 -31.83 3.67 -10.19
N ARG A 498 -30.99 3.16 -9.28
CA ARG A 498 -31.42 2.57 -7.99
C ARG A 498 -32.09 3.58 -7.06
N PHE A 499 -31.59 4.82 -7.05
CA PHE A 499 -32.17 5.93 -6.30
C PHE A 499 -33.24 6.68 -7.07
N ASN A 500 -33.57 6.26 -8.31
CA ASN A 500 -34.51 6.92 -9.21
C ASN A 500 -34.17 8.41 -9.42
N LEU A 501 -32.87 8.72 -9.55
CA LEU A 501 -32.40 10.09 -9.78
C LEU A 501 -32.69 10.50 -11.22
N SER A 502 -33.19 11.71 -11.41
CA SER A 502 -33.44 12.24 -12.75
C SER A 502 -33.21 13.75 -12.81
N PHE A 503 -32.91 14.23 -14.02
CA PHE A 503 -32.95 15.62 -14.40
C PHE A 503 -33.73 15.77 -15.71
N THR A 504 -34.32 16.94 -15.95
CA THR A 504 -35.00 17.22 -17.23
C THR A 504 -33.95 17.58 -18.27
N ASN A 505 -33.85 16.80 -19.34
CA ASN A 505 -32.92 17.03 -20.44
C ASN A 505 -33.38 18.16 -21.40
N LYS A 506 -32.62 18.40 -22.48
CA LYS A 506 -32.93 19.47 -23.48
C LYS A 506 -34.23 19.25 -24.24
N ASP A 507 -34.66 17.99 -24.35
CA ASP A 507 -35.87 17.58 -25.03
C ASP A 507 -37.09 17.56 -24.09
N ASN A 508 -36.92 18.07 -22.87
CA ASN A 508 -37.91 18.12 -21.80
C ASN A 508 -38.35 16.73 -21.28
N GLU A 509 -37.49 15.74 -21.43
CA GLU A 509 -37.70 14.37 -20.94
C GLU A 509 -36.83 14.09 -19.69
N PRO A 510 -37.27 13.17 -18.78
CA PRO A 510 -36.47 12.77 -17.64
C PRO A 510 -35.30 11.89 -18.10
N GLU A 511 -34.10 12.21 -17.61
CA GLU A 511 -32.88 11.46 -17.89
C GLU A 511 -32.12 11.18 -16.60
N THR A 512 -31.55 9.96 -16.47
CA THR A 512 -30.73 9.56 -15.33
C THR A 512 -29.29 10.07 -15.51
N PRO A 513 -28.73 10.80 -14.53
CA PRO A 513 -27.34 11.28 -14.62
C PRO A 513 -26.34 10.12 -14.53
N LEU A 514 -25.20 10.25 -15.22
CA LEU A 514 -23.98 9.53 -14.85
C LEU A 514 -23.39 10.14 -13.59
N ILE A 515 -22.79 9.31 -12.75
CA ILE A 515 -22.21 9.75 -11.49
C ILE A 515 -20.71 9.41 -11.48
N ILE A 516 -19.89 10.39 -11.08
CA ILE A 516 -18.46 10.18 -10.87
C ILE A 516 -18.23 10.30 -9.36
N HIS A 517 -17.67 9.26 -8.76
CA HIS A 517 -17.19 9.25 -7.38
C HIS A 517 -15.70 9.54 -7.37
N ARG A 518 -15.24 10.53 -6.63
CA ARG A 518 -13.83 10.87 -6.57
C ARG A 518 -13.36 11.16 -5.14
N ALA A 519 -12.17 10.70 -4.81
CA ALA A 519 -11.49 10.97 -3.55
C ALA A 519 -9.99 11.20 -3.81
N PRO A 520 -9.57 12.43 -4.21
CA PRO A 520 -8.21 12.72 -4.67
C PRO A 520 -7.15 12.61 -3.57
N LEU A 521 -7.51 12.93 -2.32
CA LEU A 521 -6.64 12.78 -1.15
C LEU A 521 -7.01 11.52 -0.33
N GLY A 522 -7.95 10.71 -0.82
CA GLY A 522 -8.45 9.53 -0.11
C GLY A 522 -9.01 9.90 1.27
N THR A 523 -8.50 9.26 2.31
CA THR A 523 -8.85 9.56 3.70
C THR A 523 -7.72 10.31 4.40
N HIS A 524 -8.05 11.19 5.36
CA HIS A 524 -7.04 11.87 6.19
C HIS A 524 -6.08 10.87 6.82
N GLU A 525 -6.61 9.79 7.37
CA GLU A 525 -5.83 8.80 8.09
C GLU A 525 -4.75 8.21 7.18
N ARG A 526 -5.16 7.62 6.06
CA ARG A 526 -4.22 6.98 5.13
C ARG A 526 -3.26 7.99 4.51
N PHE A 527 -3.76 9.16 4.14
CA PHE A 527 -2.95 10.19 3.49
C PHE A 527 -1.91 10.78 4.44
N ILE A 528 -2.29 11.11 5.69
CA ILE A 528 -1.35 11.60 6.71
C ILE A 528 -0.35 10.50 7.09
N GLY A 529 -0.81 9.25 7.23
CA GLY A 529 0.09 8.11 7.41
C GLY A 529 1.14 7.99 6.30
N PHE A 530 0.71 8.12 5.04
CA PHE A 530 1.61 8.16 3.89
C PHE A 530 2.57 9.37 3.95
N LEU A 531 2.07 10.58 4.22
CA LEU A 531 2.91 11.78 4.28
C LEU A 531 3.95 11.72 5.39
N LEU A 532 3.63 11.11 6.55
CA LEU A 532 4.60 10.85 7.62
C LEU A 532 5.76 10.00 7.12
N GLU A 533 5.47 8.94 6.38
CA GLU A 533 6.50 8.07 5.79
C GLU A 533 7.23 8.74 4.62
N HIS A 534 6.51 9.41 3.74
CA HIS A 534 7.05 10.09 2.56
C HIS A 534 8.07 11.16 2.95
N TYR A 535 7.70 12.04 3.88
CA TYR A 535 8.56 13.11 4.36
C TYR A 535 9.49 12.69 5.52
N ALA A 536 9.42 11.47 6.03
CA ALA A 536 10.10 11.04 7.26
C ALA A 536 9.80 11.99 8.45
N GLY A 537 8.57 12.50 8.52
CA GLY A 537 8.11 13.48 9.49
C GLY A 537 8.57 14.93 9.23
N LYS A 538 9.36 15.20 8.19
CA LYS A 538 9.84 16.53 7.81
C LYS A 538 8.86 17.20 6.86
N PHE A 539 7.71 17.61 7.37
CA PHE A 539 6.68 18.23 6.56
C PHE A 539 7.14 19.51 5.87
N PRO A 540 6.62 19.82 4.65
CA PRO A 540 6.82 21.14 4.04
C PRO A 540 6.29 22.24 4.98
N VAL A 541 6.85 23.45 4.87
CA VAL A 541 6.57 24.54 5.84
C VAL A 541 5.07 24.82 5.97
N TRP A 542 4.33 24.86 4.87
CA TRP A 542 2.89 25.14 4.89
C TRP A 542 2.08 24.09 5.69
N LEU A 543 2.53 22.82 5.67
CA LEU A 543 1.85 21.71 6.33
C LEU A 543 2.38 21.41 7.74
N ALA A 544 3.57 21.90 8.08
CA ALA A 544 4.20 21.65 9.38
C ALA A 544 3.36 22.24 10.54
N PRO A 545 3.06 21.46 11.60
CA PRO A 545 2.31 21.96 12.75
C PRO A 545 2.97 23.18 13.40
N LEU A 546 4.28 23.12 13.60
CA LEU A 546 5.13 24.22 14.02
C LEU A 546 6.09 24.56 12.88
N GLN A 547 6.03 25.78 12.34
CA GLN A 547 6.78 26.20 11.15
C GLN A 547 8.12 26.83 11.50
N ALA A 548 8.20 27.55 12.60
CA ALA A 548 9.43 28.17 13.09
C ALA A 548 9.52 28.09 14.61
N LYS A 549 10.71 27.80 15.14
CA LYS A 549 11.00 27.86 16.57
C LYS A 549 12.09 28.87 16.84
N ILE A 550 11.79 29.83 17.72
CA ILE A 550 12.68 30.91 18.11
C ILE A 550 13.50 30.43 19.30
N LEU A 551 14.82 30.53 19.21
CA LEU A 551 15.77 30.02 20.17
C LEU A 551 16.64 31.11 20.73
N PRO A 552 16.20 31.87 21.77
CA PRO A 552 17.04 32.86 22.45
C PRO A 552 18.17 32.17 23.20
N ILE A 553 19.41 32.70 23.06
CA ILE A 553 20.59 32.11 23.71
C ILE A 553 20.62 32.43 25.22
N SER A 554 19.89 33.44 25.66
CA SER A 554 19.68 33.78 27.07
C SER A 554 18.42 34.64 27.24
N ASP A 555 17.94 34.75 28.48
CA ASP A 555 16.74 35.57 28.83
C ASP A 555 16.89 37.04 28.47
N LYS A 556 18.13 37.57 28.39
CA LYS A 556 18.41 38.94 27.94
C LYS A 556 17.76 39.27 26.60
N PHE A 557 17.65 38.26 25.69
CA PHE A 557 17.12 38.45 24.35
C PHE A 557 15.63 38.09 24.21
N MET A 558 14.97 37.73 25.32
CA MET A 558 13.55 37.38 25.33
C MET A 558 12.64 38.53 24.80
N PRO A 559 12.86 39.80 25.09
CA PRO A 559 12.04 40.87 24.52
C PRO A 559 12.06 40.89 22.99
N TYR A 560 13.24 40.74 22.37
CA TYR A 560 13.35 40.68 20.92
C TYR A 560 12.76 39.39 20.34
N ALA A 561 12.91 38.26 21.03
CA ALA A 561 12.28 37.01 20.64
C ALA A 561 10.75 37.10 20.62
N GLN A 562 10.16 37.83 21.62
CA GLN A 562 8.71 38.09 21.67
C GLN A 562 8.24 38.98 20.54
N GLU A 563 9.01 40.01 20.19
CA GLU A 563 8.74 40.87 19.02
C GLU A 563 8.72 40.04 17.73
N VAL A 564 9.76 39.23 17.50
CA VAL A 564 9.84 38.32 16.34
C VAL A 564 8.65 37.38 16.31
N LEU A 565 8.27 36.79 17.44
CA LEU A 565 7.11 35.91 17.54
C LEU A 565 5.81 36.61 17.14
N ALA A 566 5.61 37.85 17.64
CA ALA A 566 4.41 38.61 17.33
C ALA A 566 4.31 38.96 15.84
N GLU A 567 5.43 39.32 15.20
CA GLU A 567 5.46 39.61 13.77
C GLU A 567 5.23 38.34 12.91
N LEU A 568 5.84 37.20 13.26
CA LEU A 568 5.61 35.92 12.58
C LEU A 568 4.14 35.50 12.66
N ARG A 569 3.53 35.59 13.87
CA ARG A 569 2.11 35.30 14.08
C ARG A 569 1.19 36.23 13.30
N LYS A 570 1.51 37.52 13.25
CA LYS A 570 0.77 38.48 12.41
C LYS A 570 0.83 38.16 10.93
N ALA A 571 1.94 37.56 10.46
CA ALA A 571 2.10 37.07 9.10
C ALA A 571 1.47 35.69 8.88
N GLY A 572 0.75 35.11 9.86
CA GLY A 572 0.11 33.80 9.76
C GLY A 572 1.05 32.60 9.93
N VAL A 573 2.27 32.84 10.45
CA VAL A 573 3.26 31.75 10.68
C VAL A 573 3.03 31.13 12.05
N ARG A 574 2.93 29.82 12.13
CA ARG A 574 2.87 29.03 13.38
C ARG A 574 4.27 28.98 13.99
N ALA A 575 4.52 29.82 14.97
CA ALA A 575 5.80 29.96 15.64
C ALA A 575 5.69 29.90 17.17
N GLU A 576 6.75 29.42 17.82
CA GLU A 576 6.91 29.33 19.28
C GLU A 576 8.30 29.76 19.70
N ILE A 577 8.43 30.21 20.97
CA ILE A 577 9.73 30.46 21.60
C ILE A 577 10.10 29.27 22.48
N ASP A 578 11.36 28.84 22.42
CA ASP A 578 11.94 27.94 23.41
C ASP A 578 12.48 28.78 24.58
N ASP A 579 11.65 28.97 25.59
CA ASP A 579 11.95 29.75 26.81
C ASP A 579 12.68 28.96 27.89
N ARG A 580 13.00 27.67 27.62
CA ARG A 580 13.70 26.83 28.60
C ARG A 580 15.10 27.36 28.89
N ASN A 581 15.51 27.29 30.15
CA ASN A 581 16.88 27.63 30.56
C ASN A 581 17.85 26.48 30.20
N GLU A 582 18.13 26.33 28.90
CA GLU A 582 19.00 25.29 28.36
C GLU A 582 20.05 25.86 27.40
N LYS A 583 21.18 25.16 27.27
CA LYS A 583 22.21 25.54 26.30
C LYS A 583 21.67 25.52 24.87
N ILE A 584 22.05 26.50 24.05
CA ILE A 584 21.58 26.68 22.68
C ILE A 584 21.76 25.40 21.83
N GLY A 585 22.87 24.68 21.97
CA GLY A 585 23.09 23.42 21.27
C GLY A 585 22.08 22.33 21.60
N LYS A 586 21.53 22.31 22.85
CA LYS A 586 20.46 21.40 23.23
C LYS A 586 19.12 21.84 22.62
N LYS A 587 18.80 23.14 22.66
CA LYS A 587 17.59 23.70 22.04
C LYS A 587 17.56 23.40 20.54
N ILE A 588 18.67 23.58 19.84
CA ILE A 588 18.81 23.25 18.41
C ILE A 588 18.57 21.76 18.18
N ARG A 589 19.25 20.88 18.92
CA ARG A 589 19.11 19.42 18.76
C ARG A 589 17.67 18.96 19.03
N ASP A 590 17.04 19.44 20.09
CA ASP A 590 15.67 19.07 20.44
C ASP A 590 14.69 19.52 19.35
N THR A 591 14.90 20.71 18.78
CA THR A 591 14.09 21.27 17.69
C THR A 591 14.29 20.49 16.38
N GLU A 592 15.53 20.06 16.08
CA GLU A 592 15.82 19.16 14.95
C GLU A 592 15.08 17.82 15.10
N MET A 593 15.04 17.27 16.31
CA MET A 593 14.31 16.02 16.57
C MET A 593 12.79 16.19 16.41
N MET A 594 12.25 17.35 16.72
CA MET A 594 10.84 17.72 16.49
C MET A 594 10.52 17.96 15.01
N LYS A 595 11.51 17.91 14.11
CA LYS A 595 11.37 18.16 12.67
C LYS A 595 10.78 19.53 12.31
N VAL A 596 11.03 20.54 13.15
CA VAL A 596 10.56 21.92 12.87
C VAL A 596 11.34 22.50 11.68
N PRO A 597 10.67 23.01 10.63
CA PRO A 597 11.33 23.48 9.42
C PRO A 597 12.37 24.58 9.64
N TYR A 598 12.06 25.58 10.46
CA TYR A 598 12.96 26.69 10.73
C TYR A 598 13.27 26.85 12.21
N MET A 599 14.53 27.14 12.51
CA MET A 599 15.00 27.57 13.83
C MET A 599 15.63 28.96 13.71
N LEU A 600 15.20 29.87 14.57
CA LEU A 600 15.65 31.27 14.58
C LEU A 600 16.46 31.48 15.84
N VAL A 601 17.78 31.43 15.73
CA VAL A 601 18.67 31.69 16.89
C VAL A 601 18.81 33.16 17.08
N ILE A 602 18.63 33.62 18.33
CA ILE A 602 18.67 35.04 18.72
C ILE A 602 19.71 35.23 19.81
N GLY A 603 20.73 36.02 19.49
CA GLY A 603 21.76 36.53 20.40
C GLY A 603 21.85 38.04 20.37
N GLU A 604 22.97 38.56 20.84
CA GLU A 604 23.20 40.00 20.94
C GLU A 604 23.27 40.68 19.56
N LYS A 605 23.92 40.04 18.62
CA LYS A 605 24.08 40.56 17.25
C LYS A 605 22.73 40.67 16.55
N GLU A 606 21.94 39.61 16.61
CA GLU A 606 20.62 39.55 15.99
C GLU A 606 19.68 40.61 16.58
N ALA A 607 19.66 40.73 17.90
CA ALA A 607 18.83 41.73 18.57
C ALA A 607 19.26 43.19 18.30
N THR A 608 20.56 43.43 18.14
CA THR A 608 21.10 44.78 17.89
C THR A 608 20.93 45.21 16.43
N GLU A 609 21.10 44.30 15.51
CA GLU A 609 21.07 44.55 14.06
C GLU A 609 19.68 44.29 13.43
N ASN A 610 18.68 43.94 14.20
CA ASN A 610 17.32 43.57 13.76
C ASN A 610 17.34 42.44 12.73
N GLN A 611 18.17 41.40 12.97
CA GLN A 611 18.38 40.25 12.12
C GLN A 611 17.99 38.94 12.82
N LEU A 612 17.99 37.85 12.06
CA LEU A 612 17.75 36.50 12.55
C LEU A 612 18.88 35.59 12.05
N SER A 613 19.44 34.78 12.92
CA SER A 613 20.32 33.69 12.51
C SER A 613 19.46 32.44 12.21
N ILE A 614 19.39 32.08 10.94
CA ILE A 614 18.44 31.11 10.42
C ILE A 614 19.11 29.75 10.29
N ARG A 615 18.44 28.74 10.80
CA ARG A 615 18.77 27.34 10.57
C ARG A 615 17.57 26.64 9.95
N ARG A 616 17.85 25.75 8.99
CA ARG A 616 16.80 24.91 8.38
C ARG A 616 17.01 23.45 8.77
N GLN A 617 15.93 22.78 9.11
CA GLN A 617 15.92 21.37 9.47
C GLN A 617 16.60 20.53 8.36
N GLY A 618 17.61 19.74 8.74
CA GLY A 618 18.37 18.90 7.84
C GLY A 618 19.38 19.60 6.93
N LYS A 619 19.37 20.94 6.83
CA LYS A 619 20.33 21.75 6.03
C LYS A 619 21.33 22.51 6.91
N GLY A 620 21.04 22.64 8.20
CA GLY A 620 21.92 23.33 9.15
C GLY A 620 21.81 24.86 9.10
N ASP A 621 22.92 25.55 9.31
CA ASP A 621 23.01 27.00 9.39
C ASP A 621 22.96 27.65 8.01
N LEU A 622 22.02 28.55 7.79
CA LEU A 622 21.85 29.33 6.55
C LEU A 622 22.41 30.75 6.66
N GLY A 623 22.94 31.13 7.85
CA GLY A 623 23.47 32.45 8.10
C GLY A 623 22.44 33.46 8.60
N MET A 624 22.83 34.72 8.62
CA MET A 624 22.00 35.83 9.08
C MET A 624 21.16 36.43 7.96
N MET A 625 19.93 36.80 8.28
CA MET A 625 19.00 37.45 7.35
C MET A 625 18.24 38.59 8.10
N ASP A 626 17.91 39.64 7.38
CA ASP A 626 16.99 40.67 7.86
C ASP A 626 15.65 40.04 8.28
N LYS A 627 15.11 40.49 9.44
CA LYS A 627 13.87 39.96 10.02
C LYS A 627 12.69 40.04 9.04
N ALA A 628 12.49 41.20 8.41
CA ALA A 628 11.37 41.40 7.49
C ALA A 628 11.51 40.57 6.22
N ALA A 629 12.74 40.43 5.72
CA ALA A 629 13.04 39.55 4.55
C ALA A 629 12.71 38.09 4.86
N PHE A 630 13.10 37.57 6.03
CA PHE A 630 12.76 36.22 6.44
C PHE A 630 11.25 36.00 6.57
N ILE A 631 10.54 36.95 7.22
CA ILE A 631 9.08 36.86 7.40
C ILE A 631 8.37 36.81 6.03
N SER A 632 8.82 37.63 5.07
CA SER A 632 8.30 37.62 3.70
C SER A 632 8.59 36.29 3.00
N GLN A 633 9.79 35.78 3.14
CA GLN A 633 10.20 34.49 2.54
C GLN A 633 9.36 33.32 3.06
N ILE A 634 9.25 33.15 4.38
CA ILE A 634 8.51 32.03 4.96
C ILE A 634 7.01 32.13 4.64
N HIS A 635 6.45 33.37 4.64
CA HIS A 635 5.07 33.61 4.24
C HIS A 635 4.82 33.18 2.79
N GLN A 636 5.71 33.56 1.88
CA GLN A 636 5.63 33.15 0.47
C GLN A 636 5.70 31.63 0.32
N GLU A 637 6.62 30.95 1.02
CA GLU A 637 6.75 29.50 1.03
C GLU A 637 5.46 28.79 1.48
N ILE A 638 4.77 29.37 2.49
CA ILE A 638 3.48 28.88 2.99
C ILE A 638 2.38 29.07 1.94
N VAL A 639 2.26 30.26 1.35
CA VAL A 639 1.19 30.60 0.39
C VAL A 639 1.33 29.81 -0.90
N GLU A 640 2.56 29.65 -1.38
CA GLU A 640 2.85 28.87 -2.60
C GLU A 640 2.78 27.35 -2.37
N ARG A 641 2.61 26.90 -1.11
CA ARG A 641 2.59 25.47 -0.75
C ARG A 641 3.76 24.69 -1.35
N LYS A 642 4.96 25.26 -1.24
CA LYS A 642 6.16 24.61 -1.79
C LYS A 642 6.35 23.24 -1.17
N ALA A 643 6.62 22.25 -2.04
CA ALA A 643 7.12 20.95 -1.61
C ALA A 643 8.45 21.12 -0.85
N PRO A 644 8.82 20.20 0.06
CA PRO A 644 10.14 20.25 0.67
C PRO A 644 11.21 20.20 -0.42
N ASP A 645 12.28 20.96 -0.23
CA ASP A 645 13.47 20.78 -1.07
C ASP A 645 13.97 19.34 -0.88
N ALA A 646 14.22 18.63 -1.98
CA ALA A 646 14.71 17.25 -2.01
C ALA A 646 16.08 17.09 -1.29
#